data_5f82ab312fc86e236da95225c38e7a2e
#
_entry.id   5f82ab312fc86e236da95225c38e7a2e
#
_cell.length_a   1.000
_cell.length_b   1.000
_cell.length_c   1.000
_cell.angle_alpha   90.00
_cell.angle_beta   90.00
_cell.angle_gamma   90.00
#
_symmetry.space_group_name_H-M   'P 1'
#
loop_
_entity.id
_entity.type
_entity.pdbx_description
1 polymer ?
#
loop_
_entity_poly.entity_id
_entity_poly.type
_entity_poly.pdbx_seq_one_letter_code
_entity_poly.pdbx_strand_id
1 'polypeptide(L)'
;MKKSIFILFFSVITLTVSAQSRQGLSEYTLPNGLTVLLWEDHDQPDVTGYVAVRAGAIDEPEQYTGLAHYLEHMLFKGTQRIGALDWEKEKPYYEEIIRLYDLLAETTDEVQRDTIIQQINRASIEEAKVSTTEDFFAMMDGIGATGVNAFTSYDMTCYHNSFPGNQMLKWLTIFSDRLDKPVFRTFQAELENVFEEYNMYANDLQSQVRDHLFEELYKGHPYQRNIIGKPEHLKNPRLSKLIEFYNTWYVPNNMALIIVGDFDTETTKPMIEQTFGRLRSAELPQRTAYPDANFQAGVEKKFKMGYYPQVFWAFEGVKMDSEDLLPLEFACSLLSNSSETGLLDKITLDGEVTSASCSFDARRDMGRILIAAMPYYDVEQRRFESNSATQKIVMREVDKLKTGDIPDWLITAVKKEYNQNNTLMFEEGAGKINSLLQCYIYGIPTERIFTDNESIQALTKEDIQRVAKKYFDTKHLTVSFDEGELKPNKLAKPQIKPLDMPKGVETEYAKQFRQLPEGAVKETYMDMNDVQISQLDENIRLHYTKNTKNNIFTLTLRYGVGTKKIPMLEYSVALMNSAGMMPDMDPQSFRRRLSELGGRIAYGVSESYLTVQILGEDEHMEEICKLVNMQILMPKLDKKQLDAFKGQELNSRFTLKKMHSVWADALREYVLYGKESRFLDVVPFMDIYDMNELRLSTDFQEATKYALDVHYCGTHTPAEVQAALPLQDGVKPSTSPEIRDRQTYTEPQIFFLPDSKVQQATIYFYFNGKPYNIADDVLCEAFNQYFSGGFTGVVMDEIRTKRSMAYTAYGLMQQGALPGKNGCFMGYIGTQSDKVVEAVATFRHILDSLPQAPERMDALKSSLRQENQINKPSMRRKSMTYDAWKRIGYNDDPARVNKPALEALTWDQLFNYYQENIQNQPLTVIIMGDPKLIDMKELKKIAKVKKVSNATLFAPIDFD
;
A
#
# COMPACT_ATOMS: atom_id res chain seq x y z
N MET A 1 -39.98 -48.69 19.59
CA MET A 1 -39.80 -48.11 18.24
C MET A 1 -40.17 -46.63 18.26
N LYS A 2 -39.42 -45.78 18.96
CA LYS A 2 -39.58 -44.28 18.96
C LYS A 2 -38.31 -43.56 19.38
N LYS A 3 -37.09 -44.03 19.00
CA LYS A 3 -35.82 -43.34 19.30
C LYS A 3 -34.85 -43.22 18.10
N SER A 4 -35.28 -43.55 16.89
CA SER A 4 -34.37 -43.53 15.71
C SER A 4 -34.66 -42.45 14.68
N ILE A 5 -35.62 -41.55 14.92
CA ILE A 5 -35.99 -40.50 13.92
C ILE A 5 -35.36 -39.10 14.24
N PHE A 6 -34.81 -38.94 15.45
CA PHE A 6 -34.26 -37.61 15.84
C PHE A 6 -32.79 -37.34 15.43
N ILE A 7 -32.06 -38.37 15.01
CA ILE A 7 -30.63 -38.26 14.63
C ILE A 7 -30.44 -37.87 13.16
N LEU A 8 -31.47 -38.12 12.31
CA LEU A 8 -31.35 -37.81 10.86
C LEU A 8 -31.64 -36.35 10.50
N PHE A 9 -32.26 -35.57 11.40
CA PHE A 9 -32.60 -34.17 11.11
C PHE A 9 -31.47 -33.18 11.45
N PHE A 10 -30.52 -33.56 12.33
CA PHE A 10 -29.38 -32.71 12.67
C PHE A 10 -28.21 -32.77 11.67
N SER A 11 -28.11 -33.87 10.93
CA SER A 11 -27.06 -34.06 9.91
C SER A 11 -27.33 -33.34 8.57
N VAL A 12 -28.58 -32.96 8.31
CA VAL A 12 -28.97 -32.28 7.05
C VAL A 12 -28.81 -30.75 7.16
N ILE A 13 -28.90 -30.18 8.35
CA ILE A 13 -28.75 -28.73 8.54
C ILE A 13 -27.27 -28.31 8.51
N THR A 14 -26.35 -29.16 8.96
CA THR A 14 -24.90 -28.86 8.90
C THR A 14 -24.34 -28.94 7.48
N LEU A 15 -24.92 -29.74 6.59
CA LEU A 15 -24.48 -29.86 5.19
C LEU A 15 -24.94 -28.69 4.30
N THR A 16 -25.99 -27.98 4.67
CA THR A 16 -26.50 -26.85 3.89
C THR A 16 -25.76 -25.55 4.17
N VAL A 17 -25.22 -25.35 5.35
CA VAL A 17 -24.41 -24.14 5.69
C VAL A 17 -23.03 -24.22 5.04
N SER A 18 -22.44 -25.42 4.97
CA SER A 18 -21.14 -25.62 4.32
C SER A 18 -21.17 -25.50 2.78
N ALA A 19 -22.32 -25.79 2.16
CA ALA A 19 -22.46 -25.69 0.70
C ALA A 19 -22.63 -24.25 0.20
N GLN A 20 -23.15 -23.34 1.02
CA GLN A 20 -23.38 -21.95 0.65
C GLN A 20 -22.12 -21.10 0.70
N SER A 21 -21.10 -21.48 1.49
CA SER A 21 -19.83 -20.77 1.64
C SER A 21 -18.82 -21.03 0.51
N ARG A 22 -18.97 -22.10 -0.27
CA ARG A 22 -18.10 -22.46 -1.42
C ARG A 22 -18.67 -22.00 -2.77
N GLN A 23 -19.75 -21.28 -2.79
CA GLN A 23 -20.38 -20.86 -4.03
C GLN A 23 -19.44 -19.98 -4.84
N GLY A 24 -19.23 -20.33 -6.11
CA GLY A 24 -18.37 -19.63 -7.05
C GLY A 24 -16.88 -20.04 -7.07
N LEU A 25 -16.38 -20.83 -6.10
CA LEU A 25 -15.00 -21.30 -6.12
C LEU A 25 -14.85 -22.58 -6.95
N SER A 26 -13.94 -22.57 -7.92
CA SER A 26 -13.53 -23.72 -8.75
C SER A 26 -12.03 -23.89 -8.68
N GLU A 27 -11.57 -25.12 -8.38
CA GLU A 27 -10.15 -25.49 -8.31
C GLU A 27 -9.90 -26.73 -9.20
N TYR A 28 -8.90 -26.65 -10.09
CA TYR A 28 -8.48 -27.76 -10.93
C TYR A 28 -7.03 -27.58 -11.40
N THR A 29 -6.46 -28.63 -11.98
CA THR A 29 -5.10 -28.64 -12.53
C THR A 29 -5.15 -28.94 -14.02
N LEU A 30 -4.46 -28.17 -14.84
CA LEU A 30 -4.32 -28.44 -16.28
C LEU A 30 -3.39 -29.63 -16.53
N PRO A 31 -3.47 -30.26 -17.72
CA PRO A 31 -2.58 -31.41 -18.08
C PRO A 31 -1.08 -31.08 -17.98
N ASN A 32 -0.69 -29.82 -18.14
CA ASN A 32 0.69 -29.36 -17.97
C ASN A 32 1.09 -29.06 -16.51
N GLY A 33 0.19 -29.31 -15.55
CA GLY A 33 0.46 -29.16 -14.13
C GLY A 33 0.13 -27.77 -13.54
N LEU A 34 -0.38 -26.82 -14.35
CA LEU A 34 -0.80 -25.52 -13.83
C LEU A 34 -2.01 -25.66 -12.89
N THR A 35 -1.89 -25.15 -11.68
CA THR A 35 -3.03 -25.00 -10.76
C THR A 35 -3.88 -23.83 -11.18
N VAL A 36 -5.20 -24.00 -11.26
CA VAL A 36 -6.16 -22.96 -11.60
C VAL A 36 -7.16 -22.80 -10.46
N LEU A 37 -7.26 -21.59 -9.93
CA LEU A 37 -8.15 -21.21 -8.84
C LEU A 37 -9.05 -20.07 -9.34
N LEU A 38 -10.34 -20.34 -9.50
CA LEU A 38 -11.32 -19.39 -10.01
C LEU A 38 -12.39 -19.13 -8.93
N TRP A 39 -12.58 -17.86 -8.58
CA TRP A 39 -13.66 -17.46 -7.68
C TRP A 39 -14.57 -16.45 -8.37
N GLU A 40 -15.65 -16.97 -8.94
CA GLU A 40 -16.70 -16.19 -9.60
C GLU A 40 -17.49 -15.37 -8.57
N ASP A 41 -17.51 -14.03 -8.75
CA ASP A 41 -18.18 -13.10 -7.86
C ASP A 41 -18.73 -11.91 -8.63
N HIS A 42 -20.03 -11.98 -8.96
CA HIS A 42 -20.72 -10.93 -9.74
C HIS A 42 -21.02 -9.65 -8.96
N ASP A 43 -20.72 -9.61 -7.65
CA ASP A 43 -20.81 -8.40 -6.82
C ASP A 43 -19.58 -7.49 -6.98
N GLN A 44 -18.49 -8.01 -7.59
CA GLN A 44 -17.32 -7.19 -7.91
C GLN A 44 -17.51 -6.47 -9.25
N PRO A 45 -17.00 -5.24 -9.41
CA PRO A 45 -17.11 -4.51 -10.68
C PRO A 45 -16.07 -4.95 -11.71
N ASP A 46 -15.03 -5.65 -11.30
CA ASP A 46 -13.85 -6.02 -12.08
C ASP A 46 -13.49 -7.50 -11.92
N VAL A 47 -12.47 -7.90 -12.64
CA VAL A 47 -11.78 -9.17 -12.45
C VAL A 47 -10.35 -8.87 -12.04
N THR A 48 -9.90 -9.45 -10.95
CA THR A 48 -8.49 -9.45 -10.54
C THR A 48 -7.85 -10.78 -10.91
N GLY A 49 -6.71 -10.73 -11.60
CA GLY A 49 -5.96 -11.90 -12.03
C GLY A 49 -4.55 -11.91 -11.47
N TYR A 50 -4.14 -13.04 -10.90
CA TYR A 50 -2.80 -13.32 -10.38
C TYR A 50 -2.18 -14.50 -11.12
N VAL A 51 -0.93 -14.34 -11.53
CA VAL A 51 -0.07 -15.46 -11.94
C VAL A 51 1.03 -15.59 -10.89
N ALA A 52 0.90 -16.61 -10.06
CA ALA A 52 1.79 -16.85 -8.93
C ALA A 52 2.78 -17.97 -9.23
N VAL A 53 4.04 -17.76 -8.89
CA VAL A 53 5.12 -18.73 -9.02
C VAL A 53 5.65 -19.08 -7.64
N ARG A 54 5.74 -20.37 -7.30
CA ARG A 54 6.35 -20.84 -6.04
C ARG A 54 7.88 -20.75 -6.10
N ALA A 55 8.40 -19.56 -6.38
CA ALA A 55 9.83 -19.27 -6.36
C ALA A 55 10.07 -17.81 -5.99
N GLY A 56 10.97 -17.58 -5.08
CA GLY A 56 11.33 -16.26 -4.57
C GLY A 56 12.80 -16.22 -4.13
N ALA A 57 13.14 -15.27 -3.26
CA ALA A 57 14.52 -15.05 -2.83
C ALA A 57 15.17 -16.26 -2.13
N ILE A 58 14.38 -17.17 -1.56
CA ILE A 58 14.92 -18.39 -0.93
C ILE A 58 15.48 -19.38 -1.96
N ASP A 59 14.95 -19.38 -3.18
CA ASP A 59 15.32 -20.32 -4.25
C ASP A 59 16.52 -19.81 -5.07
N GLU A 60 17.09 -18.65 -4.74
CA GLU A 60 18.25 -18.05 -5.40
C GLU A 60 19.55 -18.75 -5.00
N PRO A 61 20.49 -18.96 -5.94
CA PRO A 61 21.84 -19.38 -5.60
C PRO A 61 22.51 -18.37 -4.67
N GLU A 62 23.28 -18.85 -3.68
CA GLU A 62 23.91 -17.99 -2.67
C GLU A 62 24.84 -16.92 -3.28
N GLN A 63 25.43 -17.22 -4.44
CA GLN A 63 26.35 -16.34 -5.17
C GLN A 63 25.65 -15.31 -6.07
N TYR A 64 24.32 -15.38 -6.22
CA TYR A 64 23.54 -14.56 -7.14
C TYR A 64 22.22 -14.11 -6.51
N THR A 65 22.29 -13.45 -5.33
CA THR A 65 21.09 -12.93 -4.67
C THR A 65 20.51 -11.75 -5.41
N GLY A 66 19.18 -11.60 -5.36
CA GLY A 66 18.41 -10.59 -6.09
C GLY A 66 17.94 -11.04 -7.48
N LEU A 67 18.21 -12.30 -7.88
CA LEU A 67 17.78 -12.82 -9.18
C LEU A 67 16.27 -12.90 -9.33
N ALA A 68 15.55 -13.31 -8.27
CA ALA A 68 14.09 -13.44 -8.30
C ALA A 68 13.43 -12.08 -8.53
N HIS A 69 13.87 -11.06 -7.77
CA HIS A 69 13.38 -9.69 -7.90
C HIS A 69 13.77 -9.09 -9.26
N TYR A 70 15.00 -9.30 -9.72
CA TYR A 70 15.41 -8.77 -11.02
C TYR A 70 14.66 -9.47 -12.18
N LEU A 71 14.38 -10.78 -12.07
CA LEU A 71 13.55 -11.49 -13.04
C LEU A 71 12.11 -10.94 -13.09
N GLU A 72 11.57 -10.56 -11.93
CA GLU A 72 10.29 -9.89 -11.86
C GLU A 72 10.25 -8.68 -12.80
N HIS A 73 11.23 -7.77 -12.70
CA HIS A 73 11.37 -6.61 -13.59
C HIS A 73 11.51 -7.01 -15.06
N MET A 74 12.33 -8.02 -15.34
CA MET A 74 12.67 -8.41 -16.70
C MET A 74 11.52 -9.07 -17.46
N LEU A 75 10.53 -9.67 -16.77
CA LEU A 75 9.35 -10.23 -17.43
C LEU A 75 8.36 -9.18 -17.97
N PHE A 76 8.58 -7.91 -17.71
CA PHE A 76 7.86 -6.81 -18.37
C PHE A 76 8.48 -6.37 -19.69
N LYS A 77 9.64 -6.94 -20.12
CA LYS A 77 10.40 -6.50 -21.30
C LYS A 77 9.99 -7.22 -22.58
N GLY A 78 9.06 -8.16 -22.50
CA GLY A 78 8.46 -8.86 -23.63
C GLY A 78 9.07 -10.25 -23.93
N THR A 79 8.81 -10.74 -25.11
CA THR A 79 9.16 -12.11 -25.55
C THR A 79 9.72 -12.09 -26.97
N GLN A 80 9.94 -13.27 -27.55
CA GLN A 80 10.28 -13.37 -29.00
C GLN A 80 9.16 -12.85 -29.91
N ARG A 81 7.97 -12.56 -29.37
CA ARG A 81 6.78 -12.03 -30.08
C ARG A 81 6.39 -10.64 -29.60
N ILE A 82 6.22 -10.50 -28.28
CA ILE A 82 5.88 -9.22 -27.62
C ILE A 82 7.14 -8.35 -27.63
N GLY A 83 7.07 -7.20 -28.26
CA GLY A 83 8.18 -6.24 -28.33
C GLY A 83 9.26 -6.56 -29.36
N ALA A 84 9.17 -7.65 -30.10
CA ALA A 84 10.09 -7.95 -31.22
C ALA A 84 9.57 -7.35 -32.54
N LEU A 85 10.26 -6.37 -33.09
CA LEU A 85 9.96 -5.84 -34.41
C LEU A 85 10.46 -6.83 -35.48
N ASP A 86 11.62 -7.48 -35.26
CA ASP A 86 12.18 -8.51 -36.10
C ASP A 86 13.10 -9.41 -35.23
N TRP A 87 12.54 -10.50 -34.69
CA TRP A 87 13.28 -11.42 -33.82
C TRP A 87 14.51 -12.03 -34.44
N GLU A 88 14.48 -12.35 -35.76
CA GLU A 88 15.64 -12.96 -36.41
C GLU A 88 16.84 -11.97 -36.52
N LYS A 89 16.57 -10.68 -36.58
CA LYS A 89 17.60 -9.64 -36.53
C LYS A 89 18.03 -9.30 -35.10
N GLU A 90 17.10 -9.37 -34.15
CA GLU A 90 17.35 -9.09 -32.72
C GLU A 90 18.21 -10.18 -32.07
N LYS A 91 17.88 -11.44 -32.31
CA LYS A 91 18.48 -12.62 -31.69
C LYS A 91 20.03 -12.61 -31.63
N PRO A 92 20.80 -12.30 -32.68
CA PRO A 92 22.25 -12.28 -32.57
C PRO A 92 22.80 -11.26 -31.58
N TYR A 93 22.16 -10.09 -31.44
CA TYR A 93 22.56 -9.07 -30.46
C TYR A 93 22.23 -9.53 -29.04
N TYR A 94 21.08 -10.13 -28.84
CA TYR A 94 20.66 -10.67 -27.55
C TYR A 94 21.61 -11.78 -27.07
N GLU A 95 21.97 -12.72 -27.93
CA GLU A 95 22.94 -13.79 -27.63
C GLU A 95 24.33 -13.21 -27.31
N GLU A 96 24.77 -12.18 -28.02
CA GLU A 96 26.03 -11.50 -27.74
C GLU A 96 26.00 -10.75 -26.39
N ILE A 97 24.88 -10.12 -26.03
CA ILE A 97 24.71 -9.47 -24.73
C ILE A 97 24.83 -10.50 -23.60
N ILE A 98 24.19 -11.67 -23.71
CA ILE A 98 24.31 -12.76 -22.73
C ILE A 98 25.79 -13.14 -22.54
N ARG A 99 26.50 -13.41 -23.63
CA ARG A 99 27.92 -13.78 -23.61
C ARG A 99 28.79 -12.72 -22.96
N LEU A 100 28.56 -11.45 -23.28
CA LEU A 100 29.33 -10.33 -22.73
C LEU A 100 29.11 -10.12 -21.23
N TYR A 101 27.87 -10.31 -20.73
CA TYR A 101 27.61 -10.26 -19.28
C TYR A 101 28.28 -11.39 -18.53
N ASP A 102 28.33 -12.59 -19.09
CA ASP A 102 29.05 -13.72 -18.47
C ASP A 102 30.57 -13.44 -18.45
N LEU A 103 31.10 -12.90 -19.52
CA LEU A 103 32.52 -12.48 -19.58
C LEU A 103 32.84 -11.34 -18.58
N LEU A 104 31.94 -10.35 -18.46
CA LEU A 104 32.07 -9.24 -17.50
C LEU A 104 32.15 -9.77 -16.06
N ALA A 105 31.30 -10.72 -15.70
CA ALA A 105 31.27 -11.31 -14.37
C ALA A 105 32.53 -12.12 -14.01
N GLU A 106 33.25 -12.67 -15.02
CA GLU A 106 34.50 -13.41 -14.84
C GLU A 106 35.76 -12.52 -14.89
N THR A 107 35.60 -11.27 -15.37
CA THR A 107 36.72 -10.34 -15.55
C THR A 107 36.91 -9.49 -14.29
N THR A 108 38.13 -9.47 -13.74
CA THR A 108 38.51 -8.69 -12.55
C THR A 108 39.32 -7.43 -12.87
N ASP A 109 39.95 -7.36 -14.07
CA ASP A 109 40.71 -6.20 -14.51
C ASP A 109 39.78 -5.05 -14.92
N GLU A 110 39.91 -3.90 -14.27
CA GLU A 110 38.99 -2.74 -14.46
C GLU A 110 39.04 -2.20 -15.91
N VAL A 111 40.19 -2.18 -16.59
CA VAL A 111 40.30 -1.68 -17.96
C VAL A 111 39.60 -2.64 -18.94
N GLN A 112 39.75 -3.94 -18.70
CA GLN A 112 39.03 -4.95 -19.48
C GLN A 112 37.53 -4.89 -19.21
N ARG A 113 37.11 -4.72 -17.96
CA ARG A 113 35.70 -4.54 -17.58
C ARG A 113 35.08 -3.35 -18.32
N ASP A 114 35.73 -2.20 -18.32
CA ASP A 114 35.26 -1.01 -19.07
C ASP A 114 35.13 -1.29 -20.57
N THR A 115 36.08 -2.05 -21.15
CA THR A 115 36.02 -2.46 -22.54
C THR A 115 34.81 -3.33 -22.83
N ILE A 116 34.53 -4.31 -21.99
CA ILE A 116 33.35 -5.20 -22.10
C ILE A 116 32.05 -4.39 -21.95
N ILE A 117 31.96 -3.47 -20.99
CA ILE A 117 30.81 -2.57 -20.83
C ILE A 117 30.56 -1.76 -22.10
N GLN A 118 31.60 -1.25 -22.77
CA GLN A 118 31.42 -0.56 -24.05
C GLN A 118 30.94 -1.49 -25.17
N GLN A 119 31.33 -2.77 -25.17
CA GLN A 119 30.79 -3.76 -26.10
C GLN A 119 29.32 -4.07 -25.83
N ILE A 120 28.92 -4.24 -24.54
CA ILE A 120 27.52 -4.39 -24.10
C ILE A 120 26.69 -3.18 -24.58
N ASN A 121 27.16 -1.96 -24.34
CA ASN A 121 26.49 -0.75 -24.79
C ASN A 121 26.23 -0.72 -26.29
N ARG A 122 27.20 -1.16 -27.09
CA ARG A 122 27.04 -1.22 -28.56
C ARG A 122 26.04 -2.27 -29.00
N ALA A 123 26.11 -3.48 -28.42
CA ALA A 123 25.18 -4.55 -28.76
C ALA A 123 23.73 -4.16 -28.35
N SER A 124 23.54 -3.56 -27.20
CA SER A 124 22.23 -3.10 -26.74
C SER A 124 21.65 -1.95 -27.58
N ILE A 125 22.51 -1.04 -28.11
CA ILE A 125 22.05 0.01 -29.03
C ILE A 125 21.59 -0.60 -30.38
N GLU A 126 22.24 -1.65 -30.85
CA GLU A 126 21.79 -2.33 -32.09
C GLU A 126 20.53 -3.16 -31.86
N GLU A 127 20.41 -3.87 -30.69
CA GLU A 127 19.19 -4.57 -30.28
C GLU A 127 17.99 -3.61 -30.22
N ALA A 128 18.17 -2.44 -29.60
CA ALA A 128 17.14 -1.43 -29.44
C ALA A 128 16.55 -0.91 -30.75
N LYS A 129 17.26 -1.00 -31.88
CA LYS A 129 16.76 -0.58 -33.22
C LYS A 129 15.71 -1.53 -33.81
N VAL A 130 15.67 -2.77 -33.34
CA VAL A 130 14.83 -3.86 -33.89
C VAL A 130 13.86 -4.41 -32.85
N SER A 131 13.70 -3.71 -31.75
CA SER A 131 12.81 -4.08 -30.65
C SER A 131 12.10 -2.87 -30.04
N THR A 132 11.07 -3.11 -29.22
CA THR A 132 10.39 -2.12 -28.39
C THR A 132 10.04 -2.72 -27.03
N THR A 133 9.96 -1.91 -25.99
CA THR A 133 9.45 -2.32 -24.67
C THR A 133 8.06 -1.75 -24.38
N GLU A 134 7.44 -1.06 -25.33
CA GLU A 134 6.15 -0.41 -25.15
C GLU A 134 4.96 -1.38 -25.32
N ASP A 135 5.10 -2.43 -26.14
CA ASP A 135 4.01 -3.32 -26.55
C ASP A 135 3.22 -3.93 -25.37
N PHE A 136 3.93 -4.47 -24.37
CA PHE A 136 3.26 -5.13 -23.24
C PHE A 136 2.33 -4.15 -22.52
N PHE A 137 2.83 -2.99 -22.16
CA PHE A 137 2.04 -2.00 -21.43
C PHE A 137 0.95 -1.36 -22.31
N ALA A 138 1.25 -1.12 -23.59
CA ALA A 138 0.24 -0.62 -24.54
C ALA A 138 -0.93 -1.61 -24.73
N MET A 139 -0.65 -2.92 -24.74
CA MET A 139 -1.71 -3.93 -24.78
C MET A 139 -2.50 -4.00 -23.47
N MET A 140 -1.84 -3.88 -22.30
CA MET A 140 -2.50 -3.84 -21.00
C MET A 140 -3.39 -2.60 -20.86
N ASP A 141 -2.89 -1.43 -21.24
CA ASP A 141 -3.68 -0.19 -21.26
C ASP A 141 -4.86 -0.31 -22.22
N GLY A 142 -4.65 -0.93 -23.39
CA GLY A 142 -5.68 -1.16 -24.42
C GLY A 142 -6.85 -2.01 -23.96
N ILE A 143 -6.62 -2.96 -23.03
CA ILE A 143 -7.69 -3.75 -22.39
C ILE A 143 -8.24 -3.10 -21.11
N GLY A 144 -7.74 -1.92 -20.73
CA GLY A 144 -8.16 -1.20 -19.52
C GLY A 144 -7.70 -1.87 -18.23
N ALA A 145 -6.56 -2.54 -18.26
CA ALA A 145 -5.97 -3.10 -17.07
C ALA A 145 -5.49 -2.00 -16.12
N THR A 146 -5.82 -2.13 -14.86
CA THR A 146 -5.37 -1.21 -13.78
C THR A 146 -4.53 -1.94 -12.76
N GLY A 147 -3.66 -1.20 -12.06
CA GLY A 147 -2.81 -1.79 -11.03
C GLY A 147 -1.85 -2.86 -11.58
N VAL A 148 -1.40 -2.73 -12.85
CA VAL A 148 -0.43 -3.64 -13.47
C VAL A 148 0.87 -3.58 -12.67
N ASN A 149 1.16 -4.67 -11.96
CA ASN A 149 2.31 -4.73 -11.06
C ASN A 149 2.76 -6.18 -10.86
N ALA A 150 3.82 -6.35 -10.09
CA ALA A 150 4.29 -7.62 -9.59
C ALA A 150 4.95 -7.41 -8.22
N PHE A 151 5.19 -8.49 -7.51
CA PHE A 151 5.98 -8.46 -6.30
C PHE A 151 6.74 -9.77 -6.10
N THR A 152 7.91 -9.66 -5.51
CA THR A 152 8.75 -10.78 -5.09
C THR A 152 8.83 -10.83 -3.57
N SER A 153 8.63 -12.02 -3.01
CA SER A 153 8.88 -12.31 -1.60
C SER A 153 9.97 -13.39 -1.46
N TYR A 154 10.12 -13.91 -0.25
CA TYR A 154 11.03 -15.02 -0.05
C TYR A 154 10.59 -16.32 -0.74
N ASP A 155 9.27 -16.61 -0.71
CA ASP A 155 8.73 -17.91 -1.14
C ASP A 155 8.00 -17.85 -2.48
N MET A 156 7.81 -16.67 -3.06
CA MET A 156 7.03 -16.48 -4.28
C MET A 156 7.42 -15.24 -5.08
N THR A 157 7.06 -15.27 -6.37
CA THR A 157 6.91 -14.10 -7.23
C THR A 157 5.50 -14.12 -7.82
N CYS A 158 4.82 -12.98 -7.83
CA CYS A 158 3.44 -12.87 -8.30
C CYS A 158 3.28 -11.66 -9.23
N TYR A 159 2.64 -11.87 -10.39
CA TYR A 159 2.28 -10.86 -11.37
C TYR A 159 0.78 -10.65 -11.35
N HIS A 160 0.32 -9.43 -11.24
CA HIS A 160 -1.08 -9.15 -10.99
C HIS A 160 -1.59 -7.84 -11.57
N ASN A 161 -2.89 -7.76 -11.75
CA ASN A 161 -3.63 -6.54 -12.04
C ASN A 161 -5.14 -6.80 -12.01
N SER A 162 -5.93 -5.72 -12.05
CA SER A 162 -7.37 -5.79 -12.32
C SER A 162 -7.68 -5.43 -13.78
N PHE A 163 -8.76 -5.97 -14.34
CA PHE A 163 -9.22 -5.74 -15.71
C PHE A 163 -10.71 -6.00 -15.83
N PRO A 164 -11.39 -5.45 -16.86
CA PRO A 164 -12.81 -5.73 -17.12
C PRO A 164 -13.04 -7.17 -17.59
N GLY A 165 -14.09 -7.83 -17.09
CA GLY A 165 -14.39 -9.23 -17.40
C GLY A 165 -14.58 -9.55 -18.88
N ASN A 166 -15.04 -8.57 -19.69
CA ASN A 166 -15.16 -8.72 -21.14
C ASN A 166 -13.81 -8.84 -21.87
N GLN A 167 -12.71 -8.54 -21.22
CA GLN A 167 -11.34 -8.63 -21.75
C GLN A 167 -10.63 -9.95 -21.35
N MET A 168 -11.33 -10.91 -20.75
CA MET A 168 -10.78 -12.15 -20.21
C MET A 168 -9.84 -12.86 -21.19
N LEU A 169 -10.28 -13.09 -22.44
CA LEU A 169 -9.45 -13.80 -23.41
C LEU A 169 -8.16 -13.05 -23.75
N LYS A 170 -8.24 -11.72 -23.92
CA LYS A 170 -7.07 -10.89 -24.16
C LYS A 170 -6.10 -10.90 -22.98
N TRP A 171 -6.60 -10.77 -21.76
CA TRP A 171 -5.78 -10.85 -20.56
C TRP A 171 -5.07 -12.20 -20.43
N LEU A 172 -5.79 -13.31 -20.58
CA LEU A 172 -5.22 -14.66 -20.56
C LEU A 172 -4.16 -14.85 -21.65
N THR A 173 -4.38 -14.27 -22.84
CA THR A 173 -3.42 -14.33 -23.96
C THR A 173 -2.14 -13.58 -23.62
N ILE A 174 -2.20 -12.34 -23.15
CA ILE A 174 -1.00 -11.56 -22.79
C ILE A 174 -0.21 -12.27 -21.67
N PHE A 175 -0.91 -12.72 -20.60
CA PHE A 175 -0.24 -13.31 -19.46
C PHE A 175 0.37 -14.68 -19.77
N SER A 176 -0.25 -15.48 -20.65
CA SER A 176 0.36 -16.74 -21.10
C SER A 176 1.52 -16.48 -22.08
N ASP A 177 1.40 -15.50 -22.97
CA ASP A 177 2.46 -15.18 -23.94
C ASP A 177 3.70 -14.56 -23.28
N ARG A 178 3.55 -13.71 -22.23
CA ARG A 178 4.71 -13.16 -21.50
C ARG A 178 5.55 -14.24 -20.79
N LEU A 179 4.94 -15.41 -20.55
CA LEU A 179 5.59 -16.59 -19.96
C LEU A 179 6.05 -17.61 -21.01
N ASP A 180 5.90 -17.31 -22.31
CA ASP A 180 6.39 -18.16 -23.38
C ASP A 180 7.60 -17.50 -24.06
N LYS A 181 8.79 -18.05 -23.85
CA LYS A 181 10.06 -17.59 -24.44
C LYS A 181 10.32 -16.09 -24.21
N PRO A 182 10.43 -15.63 -22.95
CA PRO A 182 10.73 -14.24 -22.64
C PRO A 182 12.11 -13.85 -23.19
N VAL A 183 12.23 -12.57 -23.58
CA VAL A 183 13.48 -11.93 -23.99
C VAL A 183 13.74 -10.79 -23.01
N PHE A 184 14.84 -10.88 -22.30
CA PHE A 184 15.20 -9.93 -21.24
C PHE A 184 15.91 -8.71 -21.84
N ARG A 185 15.15 -7.93 -22.63
CA ARG A 185 15.62 -6.70 -23.31
C ARG A 185 15.99 -5.63 -22.30
N THR A 186 16.84 -4.71 -22.76
CA THR A 186 17.24 -3.54 -21.93
C THR A 186 17.78 -3.93 -20.55
N PHE A 187 18.37 -5.13 -20.43
CA PHE A 187 18.88 -5.68 -19.19
C PHE A 187 19.74 -4.68 -18.42
N GLN A 188 20.68 -4.00 -19.09
CA GLN A 188 21.52 -2.99 -18.44
C GLN A 188 20.73 -1.75 -17.94
N ALA A 189 19.74 -1.26 -18.70
CA ALA A 189 18.95 -0.10 -18.30
C ALA A 189 18.06 -0.42 -17.10
N GLU A 190 17.50 -1.64 -17.05
CA GLU A 190 16.72 -2.10 -15.90
C GLU A 190 17.61 -2.32 -14.66
N LEU A 191 18.85 -2.72 -14.85
CA LEU A 191 19.80 -2.80 -13.74
C LEU A 191 19.99 -1.43 -13.05
N GLU A 192 20.05 -0.32 -13.80
CA GLU A 192 20.10 1.02 -13.19
C GLU A 192 18.85 1.34 -12.38
N ASN A 193 17.67 0.90 -12.83
CA ASN A 193 16.44 1.08 -12.06
C ASN A 193 16.49 0.30 -10.73
N VAL A 194 16.98 -0.94 -10.74
CA VAL A 194 17.19 -1.73 -9.50
C VAL A 194 18.23 -1.08 -8.58
N PHE A 195 19.30 -0.45 -9.13
CA PHE A 195 20.24 0.32 -8.31
C PHE A 195 19.57 1.53 -7.64
N GLU A 196 18.69 2.25 -8.36
CA GLU A 196 17.97 3.37 -7.75
C GLU A 196 16.99 2.90 -6.68
N GLU A 197 16.34 1.79 -6.91
CA GLU A 197 15.46 1.17 -5.91
C GLU A 197 16.25 0.74 -4.66
N TYR A 198 17.41 0.12 -4.83
CA TYR A 198 18.31 -0.19 -3.72
C TYR A 198 18.71 1.08 -2.94
N ASN A 199 19.09 2.15 -3.65
CA ASN A 199 19.45 3.41 -3.02
C ASN A 199 18.28 4.06 -2.27
N MET A 200 17.06 3.89 -2.78
CA MET A 200 15.83 4.35 -2.12
C MET A 200 15.63 3.63 -0.77
N TYR A 201 15.71 2.28 -0.74
CA TYR A 201 15.63 1.52 0.51
C TYR A 201 16.79 1.81 1.47
N ALA A 202 17.99 2.05 0.95
CA ALA A 202 19.14 2.42 1.78
C ALA A 202 18.98 3.79 2.49
N ASN A 203 18.14 4.68 1.96
CA ASN A 203 17.79 5.95 2.59
C ASN A 203 16.66 5.84 3.61
N ASP A 204 15.87 4.76 3.56
CA ASP A 204 14.74 4.58 4.45
C ASP A 204 15.15 3.88 5.74
N LEU A 205 14.99 4.57 6.87
CA LEU A 205 15.36 4.04 8.17
C LEU A 205 14.58 2.77 8.54
N GLN A 206 13.30 2.71 8.22
CA GLN A 206 12.46 1.55 8.54
C GLN A 206 12.91 0.32 7.77
N SER A 207 13.28 0.49 6.50
CA SER A 207 13.87 -0.58 5.68
C SER A 207 15.18 -1.08 6.27
N GLN A 208 16.07 -0.18 6.73
CA GLN A 208 17.33 -0.56 7.36
C GLN A 208 17.13 -1.27 8.70
N VAL A 209 16.20 -0.81 9.53
CA VAL A 209 15.83 -1.48 10.80
C VAL A 209 15.30 -2.89 10.50
N ARG A 210 14.41 -3.03 9.53
CA ARG A 210 13.87 -4.34 9.12
C ARG A 210 14.97 -5.27 8.61
N ASP A 211 15.88 -4.79 7.76
CA ASP A 211 16.95 -5.60 7.19
C ASP A 211 17.89 -6.13 8.28
N HIS A 212 18.34 -5.27 9.21
CA HIS A 212 19.16 -5.70 10.34
C HIS A 212 18.40 -6.63 11.29
N LEU A 213 17.12 -6.39 11.51
CA LEU A 213 16.28 -7.28 12.30
C LEU A 213 16.20 -8.67 11.65
N PHE A 214 15.95 -8.76 10.34
CA PHE A 214 15.84 -10.03 9.60
C PHE A 214 17.19 -10.77 9.52
N GLU A 215 18.31 -10.06 9.38
CA GLU A 215 19.63 -10.66 9.46
C GLU A 215 19.84 -11.44 10.78
N GLU A 216 19.36 -10.91 11.89
CA GLU A 216 19.47 -11.59 13.18
C GLU A 216 18.35 -12.62 13.42
N LEU A 217 17.12 -12.37 12.96
CA LEU A 217 15.98 -13.29 13.12
C LEU A 217 16.18 -14.61 12.38
N TYR A 218 16.78 -14.56 11.21
CA TYR A 218 16.92 -15.71 10.30
C TYR A 218 18.38 -16.08 10.02
N LYS A 219 19.26 -15.80 10.96
CA LYS A 219 20.68 -16.02 10.81
C LYS A 219 21.03 -17.45 10.41
N GLY A 220 21.74 -17.58 9.27
CA GLY A 220 22.09 -18.89 8.69
C GLY A 220 21.03 -19.50 7.77
N HIS A 221 19.88 -18.84 7.62
CA HIS A 221 18.81 -19.23 6.68
C HIS A 221 18.66 -18.17 5.58
N PRO A 222 18.28 -18.51 4.33
CA PRO A 222 18.08 -17.53 3.26
C PRO A 222 17.11 -16.39 3.57
N TYR A 223 16.16 -16.56 4.48
CA TYR A 223 15.26 -15.49 4.93
C TYR A 223 15.96 -14.30 5.59
N GLN A 224 17.24 -14.42 5.94
CA GLN A 224 18.08 -13.30 6.40
C GLN A 224 18.47 -12.32 5.27
N ARG A 225 18.29 -12.72 3.99
CA ARG A 225 18.76 -11.95 2.85
C ARG A 225 17.81 -10.81 2.54
N ASN A 226 18.34 -9.71 2.00
CA ASN A 226 17.49 -8.71 1.38
C ASN A 226 16.98 -9.23 0.02
N ILE A 227 15.68 -9.09 -0.25
CA ILE A 227 15.04 -9.58 -1.49
C ILE A 227 15.64 -8.90 -2.74
N ILE A 228 15.99 -7.61 -2.65
CA ILE A 228 16.65 -6.90 -3.76
C ILE A 228 18.06 -7.41 -4.05
N GLY A 229 18.64 -8.21 -3.15
CA GLY A 229 19.96 -8.79 -3.29
C GLY A 229 21.10 -7.98 -2.67
N LYS A 230 22.29 -8.60 -2.66
CA LYS A 230 23.49 -7.95 -2.13
C LYS A 230 24.10 -7.00 -3.16
N PRO A 231 24.68 -5.85 -2.73
CA PRO A 231 25.31 -4.88 -3.61
C PRO A 231 26.37 -5.51 -4.54
N GLU A 232 27.14 -6.45 -4.03
CA GLU A 232 28.24 -7.10 -4.78
C GLU A 232 27.68 -7.95 -5.94
N HIS A 233 26.53 -8.59 -5.73
CA HIS A 233 25.88 -9.42 -6.75
C HIS A 233 25.20 -8.54 -7.81
N LEU A 234 24.57 -7.44 -7.40
CA LEU A 234 23.98 -6.47 -8.32
C LEU A 234 25.04 -5.81 -9.23
N LYS A 235 26.29 -5.62 -8.74
CA LYS A 235 27.39 -5.09 -9.55
C LYS A 235 27.95 -6.09 -10.57
N ASN A 236 27.67 -7.37 -10.44
CA ASN A 236 28.14 -8.44 -11.32
C ASN A 236 26.98 -9.32 -11.82
N PRO A 237 25.96 -8.75 -12.49
CA PRO A 237 24.80 -9.50 -12.93
C PRO A 237 25.20 -10.50 -14.01
N ARG A 238 24.63 -11.71 -13.96
CA ARG A 238 24.77 -12.72 -15.04
C ARG A 238 23.41 -12.98 -15.66
N LEU A 239 23.27 -12.56 -16.94
CA LEU A 239 22.02 -12.77 -17.66
C LEU A 239 21.73 -14.26 -17.89
N SER A 240 22.77 -15.09 -18.09
CA SER A 240 22.63 -16.55 -18.21
C SER A 240 22.04 -17.17 -16.94
N LYS A 241 22.39 -16.67 -15.74
CA LYS A 241 21.85 -17.18 -14.48
C LYS A 241 20.40 -16.76 -14.24
N LEU A 242 20.01 -15.59 -14.71
CA LEU A 242 18.62 -15.16 -14.69
C LEU A 242 17.78 -16.03 -15.63
N ILE A 243 18.28 -16.35 -16.84
CA ILE A 243 17.63 -17.29 -17.76
C ILE A 243 17.53 -18.70 -17.16
N GLU A 244 18.56 -19.17 -16.48
CA GLU A 244 18.56 -20.47 -15.78
C GLU A 244 17.49 -20.50 -14.67
N PHE A 245 17.42 -19.45 -13.85
CA PHE A 245 16.42 -19.32 -12.78
C PHE A 245 14.98 -19.33 -13.36
N TYR A 246 14.76 -18.57 -14.44
CA TYR A 246 13.48 -18.59 -15.15
C TYR A 246 13.12 -19.98 -15.66
N ASN A 247 14.03 -20.65 -16.40
CA ASN A 247 13.79 -21.96 -17.00
C ASN A 247 13.55 -23.05 -15.96
N THR A 248 14.09 -22.88 -14.74
CA THR A 248 13.96 -23.83 -13.62
C THR A 248 12.62 -23.69 -12.92
N TRP A 249 12.21 -22.46 -12.61
CA TRP A 249 11.11 -22.22 -11.68
C TRP A 249 9.82 -21.76 -12.32
N TYR A 250 9.88 -21.10 -13.50
CA TYR A 250 8.71 -20.53 -14.19
C TYR A 250 8.11 -21.57 -15.15
N VAL A 251 7.62 -22.62 -14.57
CA VAL A 251 7.00 -23.77 -15.27
C VAL A 251 5.60 -24.02 -14.70
N PRO A 252 4.61 -24.39 -15.51
CA PRO A 252 3.21 -24.52 -15.09
C PRO A 252 3.01 -25.35 -13.82
N ASN A 253 3.74 -26.45 -13.68
CA ASN A 253 3.65 -27.31 -12.49
C ASN A 253 4.27 -26.71 -11.21
N ASN A 254 4.80 -25.47 -11.28
CA ASN A 254 5.24 -24.64 -10.15
C ASN A 254 4.47 -23.30 -10.08
N MET A 255 3.37 -23.19 -10.83
CA MET A 255 2.62 -21.95 -10.96
C MET A 255 1.14 -22.13 -10.70
N ALA A 256 0.47 -21.05 -10.30
CA ALA A 256 -0.99 -20.96 -10.29
C ALA A 256 -1.48 -19.76 -11.08
N LEU A 257 -2.62 -19.95 -11.74
CA LEU A 257 -3.47 -18.91 -12.25
C LEU A 257 -4.63 -18.74 -11.27
N ILE A 258 -4.76 -17.55 -10.68
CA ILE A 258 -5.79 -17.23 -9.69
C ILE A 258 -6.62 -16.08 -10.25
N ILE A 259 -7.94 -16.24 -10.37
CA ILE A 259 -8.84 -15.23 -10.92
C ILE A 259 -10.04 -15.08 -9.98
N VAL A 260 -10.34 -13.84 -9.61
CA VAL A 260 -11.48 -13.48 -8.75
C VAL A 260 -12.23 -12.30 -9.37
N GLY A 261 -13.56 -12.35 -9.42
CA GLY A 261 -14.38 -11.23 -9.88
C GLY A 261 -15.55 -11.59 -10.79
N ASP A 262 -16.01 -10.61 -11.59
CA ASP A 262 -17.20 -10.72 -12.46
C ASP A 262 -16.86 -11.41 -13.79
N PHE A 263 -16.92 -12.72 -13.80
CA PHE A 263 -16.74 -13.57 -14.98
C PHE A 263 -17.59 -14.86 -14.87
N ASP A 264 -17.77 -15.58 -15.97
CA ASP A 264 -18.41 -16.89 -15.99
C ASP A 264 -17.34 -17.99 -16.07
N THR A 265 -17.34 -18.89 -15.10
CA THR A 265 -16.35 -19.95 -14.95
C THR A 265 -16.36 -20.93 -16.12
N GLU A 266 -17.53 -21.31 -16.64
CA GLU A 266 -17.64 -22.34 -17.68
C GLU A 266 -17.15 -21.85 -19.04
N THR A 267 -17.32 -20.56 -19.33
CA THR A 267 -16.79 -19.92 -20.56
C THR A 267 -15.30 -19.61 -20.42
N THR A 268 -14.81 -19.39 -19.20
CA THR A 268 -13.40 -19.04 -18.95
C THR A 268 -12.47 -20.26 -19.00
N LYS A 269 -12.90 -21.45 -18.53
CA LYS A 269 -12.10 -22.67 -18.55
C LYS A 269 -11.50 -23.01 -19.92
N PRO A 270 -12.28 -23.06 -21.03
CA PRO A 270 -11.72 -23.32 -22.36
C PRO A 270 -10.68 -22.29 -22.80
N MET A 271 -10.86 -21.01 -22.43
CA MET A 271 -9.91 -19.95 -22.76
C MET A 271 -8.57 -20.17 -22.02
N ILE A 272 -8.62 -20.61 -20.76
CA ILE A 272 -7.42 -20.97 -19.97
C ILE A 272 -6.70 -22.16 -20.60
N GLU A 273 -7.41 -23.20 -20.99
CA GLU A 273 -6.82 -24.36 -21.67
C GLU A 273 -6.14 -23.97 -22.99
N GLN A 274 -6.78 -23.13 -23.80
CA GLN A 274 -6.24 -22.64 -25.06
C GLN A 274 -4.96 -21.79 -24.88
N THR A 275 -4.90 -20.99 -23.80
CA THR A 275 -3.81 -20.03 -23.56
C THR A 275 -2.69 -20.62 -22.70
N PHE A 276 -2.95 -20.94 -21.46
CA PHE A 276 -1.97 -21.46 -20.51
C PHE A 276 -1.64 -22.95 -20.72
N GLY A 277 -2.54 -23.72 -21.32
CA GLY A 277 -2.33 -25.17 -21.55
C GLY A 277 -1.15 -25.49 -22.48
N ARG A 278 -0.70 -24.52 -23.28
CA ARG A 278 0.45 -24.66 -24.21
C ARG A 278 1.83 -24.46 -23.55
N LEU A 279 1.86 -23.93 -22.32
CA LEU A 279 3.11 -23.67 -21.61
C LEU A 279 3.84 -24.97 -21.28
N ARG A 280 5.17 -24.93 -21.38
CA ARG A 280 6.05 -26.08 -21.18
C ARG A 280 6.23 -26.43 -19.72
N SER A 281 5.85 -27.62 -19.30
CA SER A 281 6.22 -28.19 -17.99
C SER A 281 7.69 -28.62 -17.95
N ALA A 282 8.27 -28.67 -16.77
CA ALA A 282 9.58 -29.25 -16.54
C ALA A 282 9.63 -29.96 -15.18
N GLU A 283 10.61 -30.86 -15.03
CA GLU A 283 10.90 -31.47 -13.74
C GLU A 283 11.50 -30.39 -12.80
N LEU A 284 10.92 -30.28 -11.61
CA LEU A 284 11.41 -29.33 -10.61
C LEU A 284 12.59 -29.94 -9.85
N PRO A 285 13.66 -29.18 -9.59
CA PRO A 285 14.74 -29.65 -8.74
C PRO A 285 14.25 -29.85 -7.30
N GLN A 286 14.90 -30.76 -6.58
CA GLN A 286 14.72 -30.83 -5.14
C GLN A 286 15.20 -29.53 -4.49
N ARG A 287 14.33 -28.88 -3.72
CA ARG A 287 14.70 -27.66 -2.98
C ARG A 287 15.72 -27.98 -1.89
N THR A 288 16.64 -27.06 -1.69
CA THR A 288 17.60 -27.14 -0.59
C THR A 288 16.86 -27.11 0.74
N ALA A 289 17.10 -28.08 1.60
CA ALA A 289 16.65 -28.05 2.98
C ALA A 289 17.65 -27.23 3.81
N TYR A 290 17.16 -26.21 4.46
CA TYR A 290 17.99 -25.39 5.36
C TYR A 290 17.78 -25.82 6.81
N PRO A 291 18.83 -25.76 7.67
CA PRO A 291 18.69 -26.04 9.09
C PRO A 291 17.79 -24.97 9.74
N ASP A 292 17.07 -25.36 10.77
CA ASP A 292 16.32 -24.41 11.59
C ASP A 292 17.27 -23.42 12.25
N ALA A 293 16.96 -22.14 12.11
CA ALA A 293 17.71 -21.05 12.75
C ALA A 293 17.21 -20.86 14.19
N ASN A 294 17.58 -21.78 15.08
CA ASN A 294 17.15 -21.78 16.48
C ASN A 294 17.87 -20.72 17.30
N PHE A 295 17.14 -20.03 18.17
CA PHE A 295 17.71 -19.04 19.07
C PHE A 295 18.44 -19.70 20.25
N GLN A 296 19.52 -19.04 20.70
CA GLN A 296 20.18 -19.38 21.95
C GLN A 296 19.65 -18.47 23.07
N ALA A 297 19.51 -18.99 24.26
CA ALA A 297 19.03 -18.20 25.40
C ALA A 297 19.97 -17.02 25.70
N GLY A 298 19.38 -15.85 25.96
CA GLY A 298 20.11 -14.65 26.40
C GLY A 298 20.93 -13.93 25.32
N VAL A 299 20.67 -14.20 24.04
CA VAL A 299 21.32 -13.44 22.96
C VAL A 299 20.69 -12.05 22.84
N GLU A 300 21.52 -11.02 22.94
CA GLU A 300 21.13 -9.62 22.77
C GLU A 300 21.97 -8.98 21.68
N LYS A 301 21.30 -8.23 20.78
CA LYS A 301 21.90 -7.43 19.72
C LYS A 301 21.49 -5.98 19.86
N LYS A 302 22.44 -5.06 19.73
CA LYS A 302 22.19 -3.62 19.85
C LYS A 302 22.72 -2.87 18.64
N PHE A 303 21.86 -2.05 18.07
CA PHE A 303 22.18 -1.19 16.94
C PHE A 303 21.99 0.28 17.33
N LYS A 304 22.92 1.13 16.93
CA LYS A 304 22.80 2.59 17.07
C LYS A 304 22.33 3.19 15.76
N MET A 305 21.06 3.00 15.48
CA MET A 305 20.37 3.55 14.34
C MET A 305 18.89 3.71 14.70
N GLY A 306 18.37 4.91 14.62
CA GLY A 306 16.99 5.20 14.99
C GLY A 306 16.83 6.62 15.49
N TYR A 307 15.62 7.06 15.55
CA TYR A 307 15.26 8.38 16.12
C TYR A 307 14.80 8.24 17.58
N TYR A 308 14.43 7.05 18.00
CA TYR A 308 13.97 6.70 19.32
C TYR A 308 14.28 5.22 19.60
N PRO A 309 14.39 4.80 20.87
CA PRO A 309 14.67 3.41 21.20
C PRO A 309 13.47 2.50 20.85
N GLN A 310 13.79 1.37 20.20
CA GLN A 310 12.87 0.27 19.93
C GLN A 310 13.50 -1.04 20.39
N VAL A 311 12.73 -1.91 20.98
CA VAL A 311 13.19 -3.23 21.39
C VAL A 311 12.26 -4.31 20.86
N PHE A 312 12.87 -5.37 20.35
CA PHE A 312 12.20 -6.53 19.80
C PHE A 312 12.61 -7.77 20.55
N TRP A 313 11.65 -8.58 20.94
CA TRP A 313 11.87 -9.93 21.47
C TRP A 313 11.29 -10.90 20.45
N ALA A 314 12.17 -11.70 19.86
CA ALA A 314 11.82 -12.68 18.86
C ALA A 314 11.84 -14.09 19.44
N PHE A 315 10.75 -14.83 19.24
CA PHE A 315 10.61 -16.24 19.61
C PHE A 315 10.52 -17.10 18.36
N GLU A 316 10.82 -18.40 18.50
CA GLU A 316 10.59 -19.36 17.45
C GLU A 316 9.08 -19.51 17.20
N GLY A 317 8.69 -19.54 15.93
CA GLY A 317 7.33 -19.73 15.47
C GLY A 317 7.15 -21.06 14.76
N VAL A 318 6.11 -21.16 13.95
CA VAL A 318 5.77 -22.37 13.19
C VAL A 318 5.72 -22.10 11.70
N LYS A 319 5.80 -23.16 10.90
CA LYS A 319 5.56 -23.11 9.44
C LYS A 319 4.08 -22.90 9.16
N MET A 320 3.77 -22.44 7.95
CA MET A 320 2.39 -22.21 7.50
C MET A 320 1.50 -23.46 7.46
N ASP A 321 2.09 -24.65 7.30
CA ASP A 321 1.38 -25.93 7.28
C ASP A 321 1.27 -26.62 8.65
N SER A 322 1.69 -25.95 9.72
CA SER A 322 1.69 -26.50 11.08
C SER A 322 0.28 -26.58 11.67
N GLU A 323 -0.01 -27.63 12.42
CA GLU A 323 -1.23 -27.76 13.22
C GLU A 323 -1.30 -26.72 14.36
N ASP A 324 -0.15 -26.21 14.83
CA ASP A 324 -0.07 -25.17 15.85
C ASP A 324 -0.26 -23.74 15.27
N LEU A 325 -0.43 -23.57 13.94
CA LEU A 325 -0.55 -22.26 13.30
C LEU A 325 -1.69 -21.43 13.91
N LEU A 326 -2.93 -21.90 13.80
CA LEU A 326 -4.10 -21.17 14.29
C LEU A 326 -4.10 -20.95 15.82
N PRO A 327 -3.78 -21.96 16.67
CA PRO A 327 -3.66 -21.73 18.11
C PRO A 327 -2.59 -20.67 18.46
N LEU A 328 -1.47 -20.64 17.73
CA LEU A 328 -0.39 -19.68 17.98
C LEU A 328 -0.74 -18.27 17.50
N GLU A 329 -1.31 -18.15 16.31
CA GLU A 329 -1.84 -16.88 15.78
C GLU A 329 -2.88 -16.29 16.73
N PHE A 330 -3.79 -17.13 17.22
CA PHE A 330 -4.79 -16.72 18.20
C PHE A 330 -4.15 -16.29 19.53
N ALA A 331 -3.12 -16.97 20.01
CA ALA A 331 -2.37 -16.58 21.20
C ALA A 331 -1.66 -15.21 21.01
N CYS A 332 -1.13 -14.90 19.83
CA CYS A 332 -0.59 -13.59 19.50
C CYS A 332 -1.68 -12.51 19.50
N SER A 333 -2.87 -12.81 18.99
CA SER A 333 -4.03 -11.89 19.00
C SER A 333 -4.56 -11.61 20.41
N LEU A 334 -4.37 -12.52 21.38
CA LEU A 334 -4.65 -12.25 22.79
C LEU A 334 -3.64 -11.30 23.44
N LEU A 335 -2.43 -11.19 22.86
CA LEU A 335 -1.44 -10.19 23.29
C LEU A 335 -1.74 -8.81 22.69
N SER A 336 -2.07 -8.75 21.42
CA SER A 336 -2.31 -7.49 20.69
C SER A 336 -3.32 -7.71 19.58
N ASN A 337 -4.38 -6.90 19.50
CA ASN A 337 -5.47 -7.05 18.53
C ASN A 337 -6.03 -5.70 18.06
N SER A 338 -6.85 -5.71 17.00
CA SER A 338 -7.39 -4.48 16.41
C SER A 338 -8.48 -3.79 17.24
N SER A 339 -9.03 -4.46 18.25
CA SER A 339 -9.94 -3.85 19.25
C SER A 339 -9.22 -3.20 20.43
N GLU A 340 -7.87 -3.26 20.45
CA GLU A 340 -6.99 -2.73 21.50
C GLU A 340 -7.35 -3.28 22.90
N THR A 341 -7.65 -4.57 22.96
CA THR A 341 -8.07 -5.25 24.20
C THR A 341 -7.07 -6.29 24.69
N GLY A 342 -6.01 -6.55 23.91
CA GLY A 342 -4.99 -7.53 24.24
C GLY A 342 -4.16 -7.17 25.47
N LEU A 343 -3.42 -8.14 25.98
CA LEU A 343 -2.62 -7.97 27.19
C LEU A 343 -1.51 -6.91 27.04
N LEU A 344 -0.93 -6.77 25.83
CA LEU A 344 0.05 -5.71 25.51
C LEU A 344 -0.64 -4.38 25.23
N ASP A 345 -1.83 -4.41 24.64
CA ASP A 345 -2.63 -3.20 24.42
C ASP A 345 -2.96 -2.55 25.76
N LYS A 346 -3.26 -3.39 26.76
CA LYS A 346 -3.53 -2.93 28.13
C LYS A 346 -2.37 -2.10 28.72
N ILE A 347 -1.13 -2.57 28.65
CA ILE A 347 0.02 -1.85 29.22
C ILE A 347 0.35 -0.57 28.45
N THR A 348 -0.03 -0.49 27.17
CA THR A 348 0.01 0.73 26.37
C THR A 348 -1.06 1.72 26.83
N LEU A 349 -2.31 1.26 26.98
CA LEU A 349 -3.41 2.09 27.52
C LEU A 349 -3.15 2.56 28.96
N ASP A 350 -2.51 1.74 29.80
CA ASP A 350 -2.12 2.12 31.17
C ASP A 350 -0.93 3.07 31.24
N GLY A 351 -0.29 3.37 30.09
CA GLY A 351 0.91 4.22 29.98
C GLY A 351 2.11 3.62 30.73
N GLU A 352 2.23 2.29 30.76
CA GLU A 352 3.43 1.62 31.31
C GLU A 352 4.56 1.56 30.26
N VAL A 353 4.20 1.56 28.97
CA VAL A 353 5.08 1.66 27.80
C VAL A 353 4.50 2.66 26.81
N THR A 354 5.31 3.21 25.91
CA THR A 354 4.80 4.08 24.85
C THR A 354 4.00 3.30 23.80
N SER A 355 4.47 2.10 23.45
CA SER A 355 3.72 1.15 22.62
C SER A 355 4.23 -0.26 22.85
N ALA A 356 3.36 -1.26 22.65
CA ALA A 356 3.72 -2.67 22.58
C ALA A 356 2.79 -3.39 21.62
N SER A 357 3.33 -4.34 20.85
CA SER A 357 2.57 -5.15 19.92
C SER A 357 3.17 -6.54 19.76
N CYS A 358 2.36 -7.49 19.33
CA CYS A 358 2.78 -8.83 18.95
C CYS A 358 2.42 -9.09 17.50
N SER A 359 3.37 -9.58 16.71
CA SER A 359 3.15 -10.03 15.35
C SER A 359 3.65 -11.46 15.17
N PHE A 360 3.02 -12.17 14.24
CA PHE A 360 3.34 -13.54 13.90
C PHE A 360 3.64 -13.63 12.40
N ASP A 361 4.80 -14.17 12.05
CA ASP A 361 5.25 -14.36 10.67
C ASP A 361 5.52 -15.86 10.45
N ALA A 362 4.58 -16.54 9.80
CA ALA A 362 4.74 -17.93 9.39
C ALA A 362 5.08 -17.99 7.90
N ARG A 363 6.04 -18.83 7.53
CA ARG A 363 6.51 -19.01 6.16
C ARG A 363 6.63 -20.50 5.82
N ARG A 364 7.07 -20.80 4.60
CA ARG A 364 7.24 -22.17 4.12
C ARG A 364 8.16 -23.02 5.00
N ASP A 365 9.33 -22.49 5.35
CA ASP A 365 10.37 -23.26 6.04
C ASP A 365 10.36 -23.07 7.56
N MET A 366 9.99 -21.91 8.06
CA MET A 366 9.90 -21.59 9.49
C MET A 366 9.05 -20.35 9.76
N GLY A 367 8.73 -20.10 11.01
CA GLY A 367 8.06 -18.87 11.43
C GLY A 367 8.75 -18.20 12.62
N ARG A 368 8.31 -16.97 12.91
CA ARG A 368 8.76 -16.17 14.06
C ARG A 368 7.58 -15.49 14.73
N ILE A 369 7.66 -15.39 16.05
CA ILE A 369 6.80 -14.50 16.83
C ILE A 369 7.68 -13.30 17.20
N LEU A 370 7.18 -12.10 16.96
CA LEU A 370 7.90 -10.87 17.23
C LEU A 370 7.07 -9.98 18.14
N ILE A 371 7.59 -9.70 19.33
CA ILE A 371 7.05 -8.68 20.22
C ILE A 371 7.91 -7.44 20.09
N ALA A 372 7.30 -6.33 19.70
CA ALA A 372 7.94 -5.03 19.58
C ALA A 372 7.44 -4.10 20.68
N ALA A 373 8.32 -3.30 21.28
CA ALA A 373 7.92 -2.26 22.22
C ALA A 373 8.80 -1.01 22.11
N MET A 374 8.19 0.13 22.41
CA MET A 374 8.88 1.38 22.66
C MET A 374 8.81 1.68 24.17
N PRO A 375 9.94 1.88 24.84
CA PRO A 375 9.98 2.25 26.25
C PRO A 375 9.15 3.50 26.56
N TYR A 376 8.64 3.61 27.79
CA TYR A 376 7.97 4.82 28.24
C TYR A 376 8.91 6.02 28.19
N TYR A 377 8.41 7.17 27.69
CA TYR A 377 9.16 8.43 27.72
C TYR A 377 8.75 9.26 28.94
N ASP A 378 9.66 9.44 29.87
CA ASP A 378 9.49 10.30 31.04
C ASP A 378 9.70 11.77 30.65
N VAL A 379 8.64 12.54 30.66
CA VAL A 379 8.64 13.98 30.28
C VAL A 379 9.43 14.83 31.26
N GLU A 380 9.39 14.51 32.57
CA GLU A 380 10.08 15.27 33.62
C GLU A 380 11.61 15.06 33.53
N GLN A 381 12.01 13.78 33.31
CA GLN A 381 13.42 13.42 33.18
C GLN A 381 13.95 13.57 31.74
N ARG A 382 13.06 13.81 30.75
CA ARG A 382 13.37 13.94 29.31
C ARG A 382 14.16 12.75 28.77
N ARG A 383 13.79 11.54 29.16
CA ARG A 383 14.46 10.33 28.71
C ARG A 383 13.49 9.16 28.62
N PHE A 384 13.87 8.19 27.80
CA PHE A 384 13.19 6.90 27.78
C PHE A 384 13.58 6.03 28.96
N GLU A 385 12.66 5.21 29.45
CA GLU A 385 12.95 4.13 30.36
C GLU A 385 13.89 3.09 29.74
N SER A 386 14.53 2.27 30.58
CA SER A 386 15.48 1.27 30.09
C SER A 386 14.77 0.09 29.41
N ASN A 387 15.41 -0.49 28.36
CA ASN A 387 14.93 -1.70 27.71
C ASN A 387 14.68 -2.86 28.70
N SER A 388 15.50 -2.96 29.77
CA SER A 388 15.33 -3.98 30.81
C SER A 388 14.08 -3.77 31.67
N ALA A 389 13.68 -2.50 31.95
CA ALA A 389 12.43 -2.20 32.62
C ALA A 389 11.23 -2.55 31.73
N THR A 390 11.28 -2.13 30.47
CA THR A 390 10.26 -2.44 29.46
C THR A 390 10.08 -3.95 29.28
N GLN A 391 11.20 -4.71 29.23
CA GLN A 391 11.15 -6.18 29.13
C GLN A 391 10.39 -6.81 30.28
N LYS A 392 10.59 -6.36 31.52
CA LYS A 392 9.89 -6.92 32.68
C LYS A 392 8.38 -6.70 32.59
N ILE A 393 7.97 -5.52 32.10
CA ILE A 393 6.56 -5.18 31.92
C ILE A 393 5.94 -6.08 30.84
N VAL A 394 6.57 -6.15 29.68
CA VAL A 394 6.09 -6.94 28.52
C VAL A 394 6.04 -8.44 28.86
N MET A 395 7.11 -9.00 29.43
CA MET A 395 7.16 -10.44 29.76
C MET A 395 6.18 -10.83 30.85
N ARG A 396 5.83 -9.93 31.77
CA ARG A 396 4.75 -10.15 32.73
C ARG A 396 3.41 -10.48 32.04
N GLU A 397 3.12 -9.80 30.95
CA GLU A 397 1.88 -10.04 30.18
C GLU A 397 1.98 -11.33 29.35
N VAL A 398 3.12 -11.60 28.74
CA VAL A 398 3.38 -12.87 28.03
C VAL A 398 3.25 -14.09 28.97
N ASP A 399 3.73 -13.98 30.21
CA ASP A 399 3.62 -15.06 31.19
C ASP A 399 2.18 -15.40 31.58
N LYS A 400 1.24 -14.46 31.43
CA LYS A 400 -0.20 -14.74 31.64
C LYS A 400 -0.74 -15.76 30.64
N LEU A 401 -0.28 -15.73 29.39
CA LEU A 401 -0.64 -16.78 28.40
C LEU A 401 -0.15 -18.16 28.87
N LYS A 402 1.08 -18.26 29.36
CA LYS A 402 1.68 -19.52 29.81
C LYS A 402 0.99 -20.09 31.06
N THR A 403 0.61 -19.21 31.98
CA THR A 403 -0.06 -19.62 33.22
C THR A 403 -1.57 -19.82 33.05
N GLY A 404 -2.15 -19.34 31.93
CA GLY A 404 -3.59 -19.34 31.70
C GLY A 404 -4.33 -18.29 32.47
N ASP A 405 -3.63 -17.27 33.00
CA ASP A 405 -4.24 -16.09 33.62
C ASP A 405 -4.78 -15.12 32.56
N ILE A 406 -5.67 -15.68 31.73
CA ILE A 406 -6.32 -14.98 30.62
C ILE A 406 -7.80 -14.85 30.97
N PRO A 407 -8.37 -13.65 30.95
CA PRO A 407 -9.81 -13.48 31.20
C PRO A 407 -10.64 -14.17 30.11
N ASP A 408 -11.68 -14.92 30.49
CA ASP A 408 -12.52 -15.65 29.53
C ASP A 408 -13.24 -14.69 28.54
N TRP A 409 -13.59 -13.49 28.99
CA TRP A 409 -14.17 -12.47 28.11
C TRP A 409 -13.22 -12.07 26.97
N LEU A 410 -11.90 -12.02 27.21
CA LEU A 410 -10.91 -11.66 26.19
C LEU A 410 -10.84 -12.74 25.10
N ILE A 411 -10.86 -14.02 25.50
CA ILE A 411 -10.90 -15.15 24.54
C ILE A 411 -12.16 -15.04 23.67
N THR A 412 -13.31 -14.77 24.27
CA THR A 412 -14.58 -14.63 23.56
C THR A 412 -14.56 -13.43 22.60
N ALA A 413 -14.05 -12.28 23.07
CA ALA A 413 -13.95 -11.05 22.26
C ALA A 413 -13.02 -11.21 21.05
N VAL A 414 -11.85 -11.82 21.23
CA VAL A 414 -10.90 -12.06 20.11
C VAL A 414 -11.46 -13.09 19.12
N LYS A 415 -12.19 -14.11 19.56
CA LYS A 415 -12.90 -15.03 18.65
C LYS A 415 -13.95 -14.30 17.81
N LYS A 416 -14.72 -13.39 18.43
CA LYS A 416 -15.72 -12.57 17.73
C LYS A 416 -15.04 -11.63 16.73
N GLU A 417 -13.96 -10.97 17.11
CA GLU A 417 -13.16 -10.11 16.24
C GLU A 417 -12.60 -10.86 15.03
N TYR A 418 -12.08 -12.07 15.23
CA TYR A 418 -11.58 -12.91 14.14
C TYR A 418 -12.68 -13.22 13.11
N ASN A 419 -13.87 -13.61 13.58
CA ASN A 419 -15.02 -13.85 12.72
C ASN A 419 -15.44 -12.60 11.91
N GLN A 420 -15.48 -11.43 12.57
CA GLN A 420 -15.81 -10.16 11.91
C GLN A 420 -14.78 -9.79 10.87
N ASN A 421 -13.48 -9.86 11.20
CA ASN A 421 -12.41 -9.53 10.27
C ASN A 421 -12.44 -10.44 9.04
N ASN A 422 -12.67 -11.74 9.24
CA ASN A 422 -12.83 -12.70 8.15
C ASN A 422 -14.04 -12.38 7.25
N THR A 423 -15.19 -12.04 7.87
CA THR A 423 -16.40 -11.64 7.14
C THR A 423 -16.15 -10.39 6.28
N LEU A 424 -15.51 -9.37 6.84
CA LEU A 424 -15.20 -8.11 6.14
C LEU A 424 -14.16 -8.33 5.03
N MET A 425 -13.16 -9.18 5.26
CA MET A 425 -12.13 -9.50 4.28
C MET A 425 -12.73 -10.10 2.99
N PHE A 426 -13.78 -10.93 3.11
CA PHE A 426 -14.44 -11.54 1.95
C PHE A 426 -15.52 -10.69 1.29
N GLU A 427 -15.79 -9.47 1.77
CA GLU A 427 -16.65 -8.53 1.04
C GLU A 427 -16.03 -8.06 -0.28
N GLU A 428 -14.70 -8.02 -0.36
CA GLU A 428 -13.96 -7.52 -1.51
C GLU A 428 -13.11 -8.62 -2.17
N GLY A 429 -12.90 -8.50 -3.49
CA GLY A 429 -12.11 -9.45 -4.27
C GLY A 429 -10.66 -9.61 -3.79
N ALA A 430 -10.07 -8.53 -3.25
CA ALA A 430 -8.70 -8.53 -2.73
C ALA A 430 -8.49 -9.54 -1.57
N GLY A 431 -9.45 -9.67 -0.67
CA GLY A 431 -9.39 -10.67 0.41
C GLY A 431 -9.45 -12.10 -0.12
N LYS A 432 -10.35 -12.35 -1.07
CA LYS A 432 -10.53 -13.67 -1.71
C LYS A 432 -9.27 -14.11 -2.45
N ILE A 433 -8.72 -13.24 -3.31
CA ILE A 433 -7.55 -13.60 -4.13
C ILE A 433 -6.28 -13.80 -3.29
N ASN A 434 -6.09 -12.98 -2.24
CA ASN A 434 -4.95 -13.15 -1.33
C ASN A 434 -5.04 -14.45 -0.52
N SER A 435 -6.25 -14.85 -0.08
CA SER A 435 -6.46 -16.13 0.61
C SER A 435 -6.14 -17.32 -0.30
N LEU A 436 -6.57 -17.28 -1.56
CA LEU A 436 -6.23 -18.30 -2.55
C LEU A 436 -4.73 -18.34 -2.85
N LEU A 437 -4.09 -17.17 -2.95
CA LEU A 437 -2.64 -17.08 -3.13
C LEU A 437 -1.87 -17.76 -1.99
N GLN A 438 -2.24 -17.46 -0.74
CA GLN A 438 -1.63 -18.09 0.45
C GLN A 438 -1.82 -19.62 0.44
N CYS A 439 -3.04 -20.08 0.15
CA CYS A 439 -3.32 -21.51 0.03
C CYS A 439 -2.41 -22.17 -1.01
N TYR A 440 -2.29 -21.55 -2.20
CA TYR A 440 -1.43 -22.11 -3.24
C TYR A 440 0.04 -22.12 -2.82
N ILE A 441 0.60 -20.96 -2.42
CA ILE A 441 2.04 -20.82 -2.15
C ILE A 441 2.51 -21.77 -1.05
N TYR A 442 1.74 -21.92 0.01
CA TYR A 442 2.12 -22.75 1.17
C TYR A 442 1.55 -24.16 1.15
N GLY A 443 0.83 -24.54 0.09
CA GLY A 443 0.25 -25.89 -0.03
C GLY A 443 -0.87 -26.18 0.97
N ILE A 444 -1.59 -25.14 1.38
CA ILE A 444 -2.71 -25.21 2.31
C ILE A 444 -3.97 -25.55 1.50
N PRO A 445 -4.79 -26.53 1.93
CA PRO A 445 -6.07 -26.78 1.28
C PRO A 445 -6.99 -25.57 1.26
N THR A 446 -7.62 -25.27 0.12
CA THR A 446 -8.55 -24.13 -0.02
C THR A 446 -9.77 -24.23 0.89
N GLU A 447 -10.10 -25.44 1.36
CA GLU A 447 -11.12 -25.67 2.40
C GLU A 447 -10.88 -24.83 3.65
N ARG A 448 -9.63 -24.60 4.03
CA ARG A 448 -9.28 -23.87 5.23
C ARG A 448 -9.79 -22.43 5.23
N ILE A 449 -9.91 -21.82 4.06
CA ILE A 449 -10.53 -20.49 3.89
C ILE A 449 -11.90 -20.43 4.58
N PHE A 450 -12.65 -21.54 4.54
CA PHE A 450 -14.02 -21.64 5.08
C PHE A 450 -14.10 -22.26 6.47
N THR A 451 -13.10 -23.04 6.89
CA THR A 451 -13.13 -23.83 8.14
C THR A 451 -12.25 -23.25 9.24
N ASP A 452 -11.30 -22.37 8.94
CA ASP A 452 -10.39 -21.80 9.94
C ASP A 452 -11.14 -20.99 11.01
N ASN A 453 -12.25 -20.32 10.64
CA ASN A 453 -13.10 -19.63 11.61
C ASN A 453 -13.74 -20.62 12.60
N GLU A 454 -14.27 -21.75 12.15
CA GLU A 454 -14.82 -22.80 13.03
C GLU A 454 -13.73 -23.38 13.93
N SER A 455 -12.53 -23.58 13.39
CA SER A 455 -11.36 -24.05 14.14
C SER A 455 -10.96 -23.07 15.25
N ILE A 456 -10.94 -21.78 14.97
CA ILE A 456 -10.70 -20.72 15.97
C ILE A 456 -11.79 -20.70 17.04
N GLN A 457 -13.07 -20.84 16.65
CA GLN A 457 -14.18 -20.91 17.61
C GLN A 457 -14.06 -22.12 18.56
N ALA A 458 -13.49 -23.23 18.10
CA ALA A 458 -13.30 -24.44 18.88
C ALA A 458 -12.09 -24.40 19.83
N LEU A 459 -11.16 -23.44 19.70
CA LEU A 459 -9.97 -23.36 20.55
C LEU A 459 -10.33 -23.23 22.04
N THR A 460 -9.63 -23.97 22.85
CA THR A 460 -9.78 -23.96 24.32
C THR A 460 -8.65 -23.15 24.96
N LYS A 461 -8.83 -22.81 26.25
CA LYS A 461 -7.77 -22.15 27.05
C LYS A 461 -6.53 -23.03 27.21
N GLU A 462 -6.74 -24.34 27.23
CA GLU A 462 -5.68 -25.35 27.30
C GLU A 462 -4.83 -25.37 26.02
N ASP A 463 -5.46 -25.23 24.85
CA ASP A 463 -4.74 -25.09 23.57
C ASP A 463 -3.85 -23.86 23.53
N ILE A 464 -4.37 -22.72 24.00
CA ILE A 464 -3.63 -21.47 24.12
C ILE A 464 -2.44 -21.63 25.08
N GLN A 465 -2.66 -22.18 26.26
CA GLN A 465 -1.59 -22.45 27.22
C GLN A 465 -0.52 -23.39 26.66
N ARG A 466 -0.93 -24.42 25.93
CA ARG A 466 -0.03 -25.40 25.32
C ARG A 466 0.95 -24.71 24.35
N VAL A 467 0.43 -23.93 23.40
CA VAL A 467 1.27 -23.23 22.44
C VAL A 467 2.08 -22.12 23.11
N ALA A 468 1.51 -21.40 24.07
CA ALA A 468 2.23 -20.37 24.81
C ALA A 468 3.43 -20.93 25.58
N LYS A 469 3.29 -22.08 26.26
CA LYS A 469 4.39 -22.76 26.97
C LYS A 469 5.44 -23.30 26.01
N LYS A 470 5.03 -23.73 24.79
CA LYS A 470 5.93 -24.31 23.81
C LYS A 470 6.77 -23.24 23.08
N TYR A 471 6.18 -22.11 22.72
CA TYR A 471 6.79 -21.14 21.83
C TYR A 471 7.29 -19.85 22.52
N PHE A 472 6.64 -19.35 23.57
CA PHE A 472 7.12 -18.23 24.36
C PHE A 472 8.03 -18.70 25.50
N ASP A 473 9.04 -19.44 25.18
CA ASP A 473 10.00 -19.93 26.16
C ASP A 473 11.11 -18.91 26.48
N THR A 474 12.10 -19.32 27.28
CA THR A 474 13.23 -18.46 27.67
C THR A 474 14.26 -18.26 26.56
N LYS A 475 14.17 -19.05 25.48
CA LYS A 475 15.08 -18.96 24.34
C LYS A 475 14.53 -17.95 23.33
N HIS A 476 14.77 -16.68 23.58
CA HIS A 476 14.41 -15.61 22.66
C HIS A 476 15.62 -14.76 22.31
N LEU A 477 15.57 -14.16 21.13
CA LEU A 477 16.55 -13.17 20.70
C LEU A 477 15.99 -11.78 21.07
N THR A 478 16.84 -10.95 21.71
CA THR A 478 16.53 -9.53 21.93
C THR A 478 17.32 -8.70 20.93
N VAL A 479 16.60 -7.86 20.17
CA VAL A 479 17.21 -6.88 19.25
C VAL A 479 16.75 -5.49 19.66
N SER A 480 17.68 -4.57 19.87
CA SER A 480 17.36 -3.20 20.22
C SER A 480 18.01 -2.21 19.26
N PHE A 481 17.25 -1.18 18.93
CA PHE A 481 17.69 -0.04 18.14
C PHE A 481 17.64 1.19 19.04
N ASP A 482 18.79 1.82 19.25
CA ASP A 482 18.94 3.05 20.02
C ASP A 482 19.11 4.25 19.09
N GLU A 483 18.95 5.48 19.62
CA GLU A 483 19.16 6.71 18.83
C GLU A 483 20.56 6.69 18.22
N GLY A 484 20.64 6.96 16.92
CA GLY A 484 21.87 6.94 16.15
C GLY A 484 21.67 7.36 14.69
N GLU A 485 22.76 7.68 14.03
CA GLU A 485 22.72 8.10 12.63
C GLU A 485 22.70 6.91 11.68
N LEU A 486 21.77 6.97 10.68
CA LEU A 486 21.79 6.09 9.54
C LEU A 486 23.05 6.35 8.70
N LYS A 487 23.77 5.30 8.34
CA LYS A 487 24.93 5.35 7.43
C LYS A 487 24.63 4.53 6.18
N PRO A 488 23.93 5.11 5.21
CA PRO A 488 23.52 4.38 4.02
C PRO A 488 24.73 3.94 3.18
N ASN A 489 24.71 2.70 2.72
CA ASN A 489 25.71 2.17 1.80
C ASN A 489 25.28 2.46 0.36
N LYS A 490 25.93 3.44 -0.28
CA LYS A 490 25.58 3.86 -1.64
C LYS A 490 26.11 2.88 -2.67
N LEU A 491 25.26 2.47 -3.61
CA LEU A 491 25.65 1.82 -4.84
C LEU A 491 25.96 2.87 -5.92
N ALA A 492 27.20 2.88 -6.42
CA ALA A 492 27.54 3.68 -7.60
C ALA A 492 27.02 2.98 -8.86
N LYS A 493 26.36 3.73 -9.74
CA LYS A 493 25.87 3.24 -11.02
C LYS A 493 26.99 2.88 -11.99
N PRO A 494 26.84 1.80 -12.79
CA PRO A 494 27.65 1.59 -13.96
C PRO A 494 27.39 2.70 -15.00
N GLN A 495 28.40 3.01 -15.83
CA GLN A 495 28.26 3.99 -16.92
C GLN A 495 27.56 3.35 -18.13
N ILE A 496 26.24 3.44 -18.15
CA ILE A 496 25.40 2.90 -19.22
C ILE A 496 24.92 4.04 -20.13
N LYS A 497 24.83 3.77 -21.44
CA LYS A 497 24.30 4.74 -22.39
C LYS A 497 22.78 4.60 -22.52
N PRO A 498 22.05 5.71 -22.59
CA PRO A 498 20.62 5.67 -22.91
C PRO A 498 20.34 4.92 -24.21
N LEU A 499 19.25 4.16 -24.24
CA LEU A 499 18.79 3.42 -25.41
C LEU A 499 17.70 4.25 -26.11
N ASP A 500 17.88 4.46 -27.42
CA ASP A 500 16.88 5.14 -28.26
C ASP A 500 16.13 4.06 -29.07
N MET A 501 14.98 3.66 -28.59
CA MET A 501 14.12 2.68 -29.24
C MET A 501 13.18 3.34 -30.27
N PRO A 502 12.73 2.61 -31.33
CA PRO A 502 11.71 3.09 -32.24
C PRO A 502 10.43 3.46 -31.51
N LYS A 503 9.90 4.67 -31.76
CA LYS A 503 8.68 5.21 -31.11
C LYS A 503 7.45 4.99 -31.97
N GLY A 504 6.31 4.74 -31.34
CA GLY A 504 5.03 4.60 -32.02
C GLY A 504 4.98 3.44 -33.01
N VAL A 505 5.93 2.51 -32.90
CA VAL A 505 5.99 1.33 -33.80
C VAL A 505 5.37 0.15 -33.05
N GLU A 506 4.35 -0.39 -33.64
CA GLU A 506 3.63 -1.54 -33.12
C GLU A 506 4.11 -2.81 -33.80
N THR A 507 4.36 -3.87 -33.03
CA THR A 507 4.72 -5.18 -33.56
C THR A 507 3.55 -5.84 -34.29
N GLU A 508 3.84 -6.81 -35.16
CA GLU A 508 2.80 -7.62 -35.82
C GLU A 508 1.98 -8.42 -34.79
N TYR A 509 2.60 -8.79 -33.66
CA TYR A 509 1.89 -9.45 -32.57
C TYR A 509 0.84 -8.52 -31.93
N ALA A 510 1.19 -7.28 -31.61
CA ALA A 510 0.30 -6.32 -31.02
C ALA A 510 -0.92 -5.99 -31.92
N LYS A 511 -0.68 -5.91 -33.26
CA LYS A 511 -1.76 -5.76 -34.25
C LYS A 511 -2.73 -6.95 -34.25
N GLN A 512 -2.21 -8.18 -34.23
CA GLN A 512 -3.04 -9.40 -34.16
C GLN A 512 -3.78 -9.49 -32.84
N PHE A 513 -3.13 -9.14 -31.73
CA PHE A 513 -3.71 -9.12 -30.39
C PHE A 513 -4.93 -8.18 -30.32
N ARG A 514 -4.88 -6.99 -30.92
CA ARG A 514 -6.01 -6.05 -30.97
C ARG A 514 -7.25 -6.65 -31.64
N GLN A 515 -7.07 -7.55 -32.61
CA GLN A 515 -8.15 -8.21 -33.36
C GLN A 515 -8.79 -9.39 -32.60
N LEU A 516 -8.23 -9.78 -31.45
CA LEU A 516 -8.83 -10.84 -30.63
C LEU A 516 -10.27 -10.43 -30.19
N PRO A 517 -11.20 -11.38 -30.16
CA PRO A 517 -12.58 -11.09 -29.76
C PRO A 517 -12.65 -10.60 -28.32
N GLU A 518 -13.58 -9.71 -28.08
CA GLU A 518 -13.92 -9.20 -26.76
C GLU A 518 -15.32 -9.71 -26.37
N GLY A 519 -15.54 -9.89 -25.06
CA GLY A 519 -16.87 -10.14 -24.53
C GLY A 519 -17.77 -8.90 -24.61
N ALA A 520 -19.06 -9.08 -24.33
CA ALA A 520 -19.98 -7.95 -24.26
C ALA A 520 -19.58 -7.01 -23.11
N VAL A 521 -19.55 -5.70 -23.39
CA VAL A 521 -19.31 -4.70 -22.36
C VAL A 521 -20.51 -4.62 -21.44
N LYS A 522 -20.32 -4.90 -20.15
CA LYS A 522 -21.31 -4.68 -19.11
C LYS A 522 -21.04 -3.32 -18.49
N GLU A 523 -21.81 -2.31 -18.88
CA GLU A 523 -21.69 -0.98 -18.26
C GLU A 523 -22.21 -1.02 -16.82
N THR A 524 -21.35 -0.76 -15.87
CA THR A 524 -21.68 -0.72 -14.45
C THR A 524 -21.54 0.71 -13.93
N TYR A 525 -22.57 1.19 -13.25
CA TYR A 525 -22.62 2.52 -12.65
C TYR A 525 -23.17 2.40 -11.23
N MET A 526 -22.72 3.27 -10.36
CA MET A 526 -23.36 3.41 -9.05
C MET A 526 -24.78 3.95 -9.24
N ASP A 527 -25.78 3.25 -8.70
CA ASP A 527 -27.13 3.81 -8.61
C ASP A 527 -27.17 4.83 -7.46
N MET A 528 -27.45 6.08 -7.78
CA MET A 528 -27.57 7.13 -6.77
C MET A 528 -28.71 6.88 -5.78
N ASN A 529 -29.72 6.06 -6.17
CA ASN A 529 -30.82 5.66 -5.30
C ASN A 529 -30.41 4.61 -4.24
N ASP A 530 -29.24 3.98 -4.38
CA ASP A 530 -28.70 3.11 -3.33
C ASP A 530 -28.38 3.90 -2.05
N VAL A 531 -28.27 5.23 -2.14
CA VAL A 531 -28.05 6.12 -0.99
C VAL A 531 -29.32 6.92 -0.72
N GLN A 532 -30.03 6.57 0.35
CA GLN A 532 -31.20 7.33 0.80
C GLN A 532 -30.73 8.45 1.73
N ILE A 533 -31.22 9.68 1.49
CA ILE A 533 -30.87 10.85 2.31
C ILE A 533 -32.10 11.27 3.08
N SER A 534 -31.96 11.37 4.39
CA SER A 534 -32.98 11.90 5.30
C SER A 534 -32.46 13.12 6.04
N GLN A 535 -33.18 14.25 5.95
CA GLN A 535 -32.91 15.41 6.79
C GLN A 535 -33.51 15.16 8.15
N LEU A 536 -32.67 15.02 9.19
CA LEU A 536 -33.11 14.73 10.54
C LEU A 536 -33.34 16.01 11.35
N ASP A 537 -32.57 17.07 11.05
CA ASP A 537 -32.68 18.43 11.58
C ASP A 537 -32.05 19.41 10.59
N GLU A 538 -32.17 20.73 10.79
CA GLU A 538 -31.62 21.78 9.89
C GLU A 538 -30.15 21.51 9.49
N ASN A 539 -29.32 21.05 10.44
CA ASN A 539 -27.89 20.80 10.26
C ASN A 539 -27.48 19.33 10.48
N ILE A 540 -28.44 18.39 10.37
CA ILE A 540 -28.15 16.95 10.56
C ILE A 540 -28.76 16.16 9.41
N ARG A 541 -27.94 15.39 8.70
CA ARG A 541 -28.34 14.54 7.59
C ARG A 541 -27.92 13.10 7.80
N LEU A 542 -28.80 12.17 7.48
CA LEU A 542 -28.52 10.74 7.42
C LEU A 542 -28.38 10.32 5.96
N HIS A 543 -27.22 9.79 5.62
CA HIS A 543 -26.89 9.11 4.36
C HIS A 543 -26.93 7.61 4.60
N TYR A 544 -27.99 6.96 4.19
CA TYR A 544 -28.26 5.56 4.45
C TYR A 544 -27.97 4.69 3.24
N THR A 545 -27.24 3.59 3.45
CA THR A 545 -27.00 2.51 2.49
C THR A 545 -27.37 1.18 3.14
N LYS A 546 -28.13 0.32 2.46
CA LYS A 546 -28.49 -0.99 3.00
C LYS A 546 -27.34 -1.98 2.80
N ASN A 547 -26.93 -2.67 3.87
CA ASN A 547 -26.03 -3.83 3.78
C ASN A 547 -26.83 -5.05 3.32
N THR A 548 -26.41 -5.67 2.21
CA THR A 548 -27.04 -6.87 1.65
C THR A 548 -26.17 -8.12 1.77
N LYS A 549 -24.95 -7.99 2.32
CA LYS A 549 -23.95 -9.07 2.34
C LYS A 549 -23.87 -9.80 3.69
N ASN A 550 -24.00 -9.07 4.79
CA ASN A 550 -23.86 -9.61 6.14
C ASN A 550 -24.54 -8.71 7.19
N ASN A 551 -24.39 -9.08 8.45
CA ASN A 551 -24.97 -8.41 9.62
C ASN A 551 -23.97 -7.48 10.35
N ILE A 552 -22.96 -6.97 9.69
CA ILE A 552 -22.03 -6.00 10.25
C ILE A 552 -22.41 -4.61 9.75
N PHE A 553 -22.66 -3.66 10.66
CA PHE A 553 -22.88 -2.27 10.29
C PHE A 553 -21.59 -1.45 10.36
N THR A 554 -21.55 -0.39 9.59
CA THR A 554 -20.63 0.73 9.73
C THR A 554 -21.39 2.01 9.88
N LEU A 555 -21.00 2.86 10.82
CA LEU A 555 -21.59 4.16 11.07
C LEU A 555 -20.47 5.18 11.21
N THR A 556 -20.48 6.22 10.37
CA THR A 556 -19.54 7.33 10.47
C THR A 556 -20.29 8.61 10.80
N LEU A 557 -20.02 9.18 11.97
CA LEU A 557 -20.46 10.51 12.37
C LEU A 557 -19.39 11.52 11.90
N ARG A 558 -19.73 12.39 10.96
CA ARG A 558 -18.81 13.38 10.39
C ARG A 558 -19.30 14.79 10.74
N TYR A 559 -18.66 15.39 11.73
CA TYR A 559 -18.96 16.76 12.16
C TYR A 559 -18.26 17.78 11.28
N GLY A 560 -18.96 18.83 10.88
CA GLY A 560 -18.51 19.85 9.96
C GLY A 560 -17.56 20.89 10.58
N VAL A 561 -16.56 20.45 11.32
CA VAL A 561 -15.51 21.27 11.94
C VAL A 561 -14.23 20.44 12.09
N GLY A 562 -13.07 21.06 11.91
CA GLY A 562 -11.78 20.38 12.04
C GLY A 562 -10.72 21.24 12.73
N THR A 563 -9.45 20.82 12.61
CA THR A 563 -8.32 21.46 13.30
C THR A 563 -8.07 22.90 12.84
N LYS A 564 -8.49 23.26 11.62
CA LYS A 564 -8.37 24.65 11.16
C LYS A 564 -9.20 25.62 12.00
N LYS A 565 -10.33 25.18 12.52
CA LYS A 565 -11.21 25.97 13.40
C LYS A 565 -10.91 25.76 14.89
N ILE A 566 -10.59 24.53 15.29
CA ILE A 566 -10.27 24.15 16.68
C ILE A 566 -8.91 23.43 16.66
N PRO A 567 -7.78 24.17 16.74
CA PRO A 567 -6.44 23.59 16.59
C PRO A 567 -6.11 22.50 17.61
N MET A 568 -6.63 22.59 18.85
CA MET A 568 -6.42 21.58 19.88
C MET A 568 -7.22 20.27 19.67
N LEU A 569 -8.12 20.25 18.69
CA LEU A 569 -8.96 19.07 18.42
C LEU A 569 -8.16 17.84 18.02
N GLU A 570 -6.99 18.00 17.41
CA GLU A 570 -6.07 16.92 17.09
C GLU A 570 -5.67 16.15 18.36
N TYR A 571 -5.32 16.87 19.41
CA TYR A 571 -4.92 16.31 20.71
C TYR A 571 -6.10 15.76 21.49
N SER A 572 -7.25 16.41 21.38
CA SER A 572 -8.51 15.92 21.96
C SER A 572 -8.89 14.57 21.36
N VAL A 573 -8.82 14.42 20.05
CA VAL A 573 -9.12 13.18 19.32
C VAL A 573 -8.12 12.07 19.66
N ALA A 574 -6.84 12.38 19.74
CA ALA A 574 -5.81 11.42 20.13
C ALA A 574 -6.09 10.82 21.52
N LEU A 575 -6.48 11.68 22.49
CA LEU A 575 -6.80 11.25 23.84
C LEU A 575 -8.16 10.54 23.93
N MET A 576 -9.14 10.93 23.09
CA MET A 576 -10.45 10.24 23.01
C MET A 576 -10.32 8.78 22.58
N ASN A 577 -9.38 8.46 21.70
CA ASN A 577 -9.10 7.07 21.29
C ASN A 577 -8.69 6.17 22.47
N SER A 578 -8.16 6.74 23.56
CA SER A 578 -7.82 6.02 24.79
C SER A 578 -8.68 6.40 25.99
N ALA A 579 -9.81 7.07 25.78
CA ALA A 579 -10.69 7.52 26.87
C ALA A 579 -11.61 6.40 27.39
N GLY A 580 -11.91 6.46 28.67
CA GLY A 580 -13.04 5.78 29.28
C GLY A 580 -14.32 6.61 29.22
N MET A 581 -15.27 6.30 30.09
CA MET A 581 -16.58 6.97 30.18
C MET A 581 -16.94 7.25 31.65
N MET A 582 -17.39 8.47 31.92
CA MET A 582 -17.89 8.83 33.26
C MET A 582 -19.23 8.13 33.56
N PRO A 583 -19.59 7.87 34.83
CA PRO A 583 -18.75 8.15 36.00
C PRO A 583 -17.70 7.06 36.31
N ASP A 584 -17.98 5.78 35.95
CA ASP A 584 -17.29 4.65 36.56
C ASP A 584 -16.58 3.69 35.59
N MET A 585 -16.56 3.99 34.28
CA MET A 585 -15.95 3.11 33.29
C MET A 585 -14.58 3.65 32.88
N ASP A 586 -13.50 2.98 33.30
CA ASP A 586 -12.14 3.28 32.85
C ASP A 586 -11.92 2.87 31.37
N PRO A 587 -10.83 3.27 30.71
CA PRO A 587 -10.58 2.96 29.30
C PRO A 587 -10.65 1.47 28.98
N GLN A 588 -10.10 0.61 29.84
CA GLN A 588 -10.12 -0.84 29.61
C GLN A 588 -11.54 -1.41 29.73
N SER A 589 -12.30 -0.99 30.77
CA SER A 589 -13.68 -1.42 30.95
C SER A 589 -14.57 -0.97 29.79
N PHE A 590 -14.33 0.22 29.24
CA PHE A 590 -15.00 0.70 28.02
C PHE A 590 -14.66 -0.15 26.80
N ARG A 591 -13.38 -0.37 26.50
CA ARG A 591 -12.93 -1.21 25.40
C ARG A 591 -13.43 -2.63 25.52
N ARG A 592 -13.36 -3.20 26.74
CA ARG A 592 -13.91 -4.51 27.02
C ARG A 592 -15.40 -4.59 26.68
N ARG A 593 -16.22 -3.65 27.19
CA ARG A 593 -17.67 -3.68 26.95
C ARG A 593 -18.00 -3.55 25.46
N LEU A 594 -17.30 -2.66 24.76
CA LEU A 594 -17.45 -2.49 23.33
C LEU A 594 -17.09 -3.77 22.56
N SER A 595 -15.96 -4.41 22.89
CA SER A 595 -15.50 -5.66 22.28
C SER A 595 -16.43 -6.85 22.57
N GLU A 596 -17.00 -6.96 23.80
CA GLU A 596 -18.02 -7.97 24.14
C GLU A 596 -19.26 -7.87 23.23
N LEU A 597 -19.62 -6.64 22.82
CA LEU A 597 -20.70 -6.36 21.88
C LEU A 597 -20.29 -6.54 20.40
N GLY A 598 -19.02 -6.86 20.15
CA GLY A 598 -18.46 -6.89 18.79
C GLY A 598 -18.35 -5.50 18.17
N GLY A 599 -18.32 -4.45 18.99
CA GLY A 599 -18.16 -3.07 18.57
C GLY A 599 -16.72 -2.63 18.52
N ARG A 600 -16.38 -1.76 17.57
CA ARG A 600 -15.11 -1.04 17.46
C ARG A 600 -15.38 0.43 17.18
N ILE A 601 -14.53 1.31 17.72
CA ILE A 601 -14.63 2.75 17.53
C ILE A 601 -13.27 3.33 17.20
N ALA A 602 -13.24 4.32 16.30
CA ALA A 602 -12.07 5.15 16.02
C ALA A 602 -12.49 6.61 15.88
N TYR A 603 -11.76 7.49 16.52
CA TYR A 603 -11.88 8.93 16.35
C TYR A 603 -10.79 9.42 15.41
N GLY A 604 -11.16 10.30 14.47
CA GLY A 604 -10.24 10.91 13.53
C GLY A 604 -10.56 12.39 13.35
N VAL A 605 -9.54 13.18 12.96
CA VAL A 605 -9.73 14.58 12.66
C VAL A 605 -8.89 14.98 11.45
N SER A 606 -9.44 15.87 10.63
CA SER A 606 -8.74 16.54 9.54
C SER A 606 -8.81 18.06 9.74
N GLU A 607 -8.25 18.82 8.82
CA GLU A 607 -8.40 20.28 8.84
C GLU A 607 -9.87 20.70 8.82
N SER A 608 -10.73 19.91 8.16
CA SER A 608 -12.12 20.23 7.89
C SER A 608 -13.15 19.47 8.73
N TYR A 609 -12.83 18.26 9.20
CA TYR A 609 -13.84 17.38 9.81
C TYR A 609 -13.32 16.68 11.04
N LEU A 610 -14.18 16.57 12.07
CA LEU A 610 -14.09 15.54 13.10
C LEU A 610 -14.90 14.33 12.63
N THR A 611 -14.35 13.14 12.76
CA THR A 611 -15.03 11.88 12.43
C THR A 611 -15.03 10.92 13.60
N VAL A 612 -16.16 10.21 13.80
CA VAL A 612 -16.29 9.09 14.71
C VAL A 612 -16.74 7.90 13.88
N GLN A 613 -15.90 6.88 13.77
CA GLN A 613 -16.18 5.67 13.02
C GLN A 613 -16.56 4.55 13.98
N ILE A 614 -17.68 3.93 13.75
CA ILE A 614 -18.21 2.83 14.54
C ILE A 614 -18.45 1.64 13.62
N LEU A 615 -17.98 0.48 14.03
CA LEU A 615 -18.26 -0.80 13.39
C LEU A 615 -18.80 -1.77 14.45
N GLY A 616 -19.75 -2.60 14.09
CA GLY A 616 -20.30 -3.58 15.01
C GLY A 616 -21.30 -4.54 14.35
N GLU A 617 -21.77 -5.50 15.12
CA GLU A 617 -22.85 -6.40 14.70
C GLU A 617 -24.20 -5.68 14.80
N ASP A 618 -25.05 -5.84 13.77
CA ASP A 618 -26.36 -5.18 13.71
C ASP A 618 -27.21 -5.46 14.96
N GLU A 619 -27.19 -6.67 15.50
CA GLU A 619 -27.98 -7.04 16.69
C GLU A 619 -27.66 -6.21 17.93
N HIS A 620 -26.47 -5.61 17.99
CA HIS A 620 -25.98 -4.78 19.11
C HIS A 620 -25.86 -3.30 18.75
N MET A 621 -26.33 -2.86 17.60
CA MET A 621 -26.17 -1.49 17.10
C MET A 621 -26.63 -0.44 18.10
N GLU A 622 -27.85 -0.60 18.67
CA GLU A 622 -28.42 0.37 19.63
C GLU A 622 -27.54 0.50 20.89
N GLU A 623 -27.07 -0.64 21.42
CA GLU A 623 -26.26 -0.66 22.64
C GLU A 623 -24.86 -0.07 22.39
N ILE A 624 -24.23 -0.40 21.24
CA ILE A 624 -22.95 0.16 20.81
C ILE A 624 -23.07 1.67 20.64
N CYS A 625 -24.07 2.15 19.90
CA CYS A 625 -24.31 3.59 19.68
C CYS A 625 -24.56 4.33 21.00
N LYS A 626 -25.31 3.74 21.90
CA LYS A 626 -25.57 4.33 23.24
C LYS A 626 -24.28 4.43 24.06
N LEU A 627 -23.44 3.41 24.05
CA LEU A 627 -22.17 3.38 24.74
C LEU A 627 -21.21 4.46 24.20
N VAL A 628 -21.08 4.54 22.87
CA VAL A 628 -20.27 5.55 22.20
C VAL A 628 -20.79 6.96 22.45
N ASN A 629 -22.10 7.16 22.39
CA ASN A 629 -22.72 8.45 22.69
C ASN A 629 -22.42 8.93 24.12
N MET A 630 -22.49 8.03 25.09
CA MET A 630 -22.13 8.37 26.47
C MET A 630 -20.63 8.73 26.60
N GLN A 631 -19.73 8.07 25.88
CA GLN A 631 -18.32 8.44 25.85
C GLN A 631 -18.11 9.83 25.22
N ILE A 632 -18.79 10.15 24.11
CA ILE A 632 -18.74 11.47 23.48
C ILE A 632 -19.19 12.57 24.43
N LEU A 633 -20.31 12.35 25.16
CA LEU A 633 -20.90 13.34 26.08
C LEU A 633 -20.13 13.47 27.38
N MET A 634 -19.62 12.37 27.92
CA MET A 634 -18.97 12.29 29.22
C MET A 634 -17.66 11.48 29.17
N PRO A 635 -16.66 11.93 28.40
CA PRO A 635 -15.39 11.21 28.34
C PRO A 635 -14.65 11.24 29.66
N LYS A 636 -14.09 10.11 30.06
CA LYS A 636 -13.18 10.00 31.19
C LYS A 636 -11.76 9.95 30.67
N LEU A 637 -11.11 11.11 30.60
CA LEU A 637 -9.72 11.23 30.23
C LEU A 637 -8.82 10.90 31.42
N ASP A 638 -7.76 10.17 31.21
CA ASP A 638 -6.80 9.79 32.25
C ASP A 638 -5.57 10.68 32.21
N LYS A 639 -5.18 11.21 33.37
CA LYS A 639 -4.03 12.12 33.50
C LYS A 639 -2.72 11.44 33.11
N LYS A 640 -2.52 10.18 33.48
CA LYS A 640 -1.28 9.45 33.14
C LYS A 640 -1.15 9.24 31.64
N GLN A 641 -2.26 8.95 30.95
CA GLN A 641 -2.30 8.86 29.51
C GLN A 641 -2.03 10.22 28.85
N LEU A 642 -2.61 11.29 29.38
CA LEU A 642 -2.33 12.65 28.93
C LEU A 642 -0.84 13.00 29.08
N ASP A 643 -0.21 12.66 30.20
CA ASP A 643 1.21 12.93 30.43
C ASP A 643 2.09 12.08 29.47
N ALA A 644 1.75 10.81 29.24
CA ALA A 644 2.43 9.96 28.26
C ALA A 644 2.28 10.53 26.84
N PHE A 645 1.08 10.96 26.47
CA PHE A 645 0.80 11.57 25.18
C PHE A 645 1.57 12.89 24.96
N LYS A 646 1.62 13.77 25.96
CA LYS A 646 2.45 14.98 25.93
C LYS A 646 3.90 14.66 25.67
N GLY A 647 4.44 13.65 26.37
CA GLY A 647 5.82 13.22 26.18
C GLY A 647 6.10 12.74 24.76
N GLN A 648 5.21 11.92 24.24
CA GLN A 648 5.31 11.42 22.87
C GLN A 648 5.27 12.57 21.85
N GLU A 649 4.33 13.49 22.00
CA GLU A 649 4.17 14.62 21.06
C GLU A 649 5.38 15.56 21.10
N LEU A 650 5.85 15.93 22.29
CA LEU A 650 7.03 16.76 22.43
C LEU A 650 8.27 16.10 21.83
N ASN A 651 8.47 14.81 22.09
CA ASN A 651 9.58 14.05 21.49
C ASN A 651 9.45 13.95 19.97
N SER A 652 8.22 13.75 19.45
CA SER A 652 7.95 13.71 18.01
C SER A 652 8.41 14.99 17.30
N ARG A 653 8.14 16.17 17.86
CA ARG A 653 8.55 17.45 17.30
C ARG A 653 10.08 17.63 17.23
N PHE A 654 10.81 17.13 18.22
CA PHE A 654 12.26 17.11 18.16
C PHE A 654 12.76 16.16 17.08
N THR A 655 12.14 15.00 16.99
CA THR A 655 12.52 13.95 16.06
C THR A 655 12.27 14.36 14.60
N LEU A 656 11.12 14.95 14.29
CA LEU A 656 10.78 15.42 12.94
C LEU A 656 11.86 16.36 12.36
N LYS A 657 12.44 17.24 13.18
CA LYS A 657 13.54 18.12 12.74
C LYS A 657 14.83 17.40 12.39
N LYS A 658 15.03 16.18 12.89
CA LYS A 658 16.19 15.33 12.62
C LYS A 658 15.94 14.36 11.46
N MET A 659 14.69 14.11 11.07
CA MET A 659 14.30 13.15 10.05
C MET A 659 14.48 13.70 8.65
N HIS A 660 15.58 13.34 7.99
CA HIS A 660 15.88 13.76 6.60
C HIS A 660 14.78 13.36 5.60
N SER A 661 14.13 12.21 5.82
CA SER A 661 13.00 11.75 4.99
C SER A 661 11.79 12.71 5.00
N VAL A 662 11.62 13.50 6.06
CA VAL A 662 10.53 14.47 6.22
C VAL A 662 10.86 15.83 5.60
N TRP A 663 12.15 16.15 5.43
CA TRP A 663 12.57 17.49 5.02
C TRP A 663 12.12 17.89 3.61
N ALA A 664 12.09 16.94 2.67
CA ALA A 664 11.61 17.20 1.31
C ALA A 664 10.12 17.55 1.31
N ASP A 665 9.33 16.83 2.14
CA ASP A 665 7.90 17.10 2.31
C ASP A 665 7.65 18.45 3.00
N ALA A 666 8.44 18.75 4.04
CA ALA A 666 8.36 20.06 4.73
C ALA A 666 8.73 21.22 3.78
N LEU A 667 9.73 21.04 2.92
CA LEU A 667 10.07 22.02 1.88
C LEU A 667 8.93 22.19 0.88
N ARG A 668 8.32 21.10 0.41
CA ARG A 668 7.15 21.14 -0.48
C ARG A 668 5.99 21.89 0.18
N GLU A 669 5.64 21.53 1.41
CA GLU A 669 4.57 22.19 2.17
C GLU A 669 4.84 23.70 2.36
N TYR A 670 6.08 24.05 2.69
CA TYR A 670 6.48 25.46 2.81
C TYR A 670 6.34 26.23 1.49
N VAL A 671 6.70 25.63 0.37
CA VAL A 671 6.56 26.26 -0.95
C VAL A 671 5.10 26.38 -1.34
N LEU A 672 4.27 25.38 -1.04
CA LEU A 672 2.85 25.38 -1.38
C LEU A 672 2.02 26.33 -0.51
N TYR A 673 2.30 26.42 0.79
CA TYR A 673 1.43 27.08 1.76
C TYR A 673 2.11 28.18 2.59
N GLY A 674 3.41 28.38 2.46
CA GLY A 674 4.15 29.38 3.21
C GLY A 674 4.08 29.17 4.72
N LYS A 675 3.57 30.16 5.44
CA LYS A 675 3.39 30.10 6.90
C LYS A 675 2.26 29.15 7.34
N GLU A 676 1.34 28.83 6.44
CA GLU A 676 0.27 27.85 6.67
C GLU A 676 0.70 26.42 6.38
N SER A 677 2.00 26.16 6.15
CA SER A 677 2.56 24.81 6.09
C SER A 677 2.21 24.04 7.37
N ARG A 678 1.79 22.77 7.25
CA ARG A 678 1.47 21.90 8.41
C ARG A 678 2.66 21.67 9.37
N PHE A 679 3.87 22.04 8.97
CA PHE A 679 5.06 21.99 9.82
C PHE A 679 5.35 23.31 10.55
N LEU A 680 4.67 24.38 10.15
CA LEU A 680 4.79 25.72 10.74
C LEU A 680 3.52 26.16 11.48
N ASP A 681 2.35 25.89 10.88
CA ASP A 681 1.03 26.19 11.44
C ASP A 681 0.60 25.04 12.40
N VAL A 682 1.33 24.92 13.49
CA VAL A 682 1.10 23.90 14.53
C VAL A 682 0.76 24.57 15.86
N VAL A 683 0.09 23.86 16.73
CA VAL A 683 -0.18 24.32 18.09
C VAL A 683 1.14 24.69 18.78
N PRO A 684 1.25 25.87 19.43
CA PRO A 684 2.47 26.27 20.11
C PRO A 684 2.94 25.24 21.13
N PHE A 685 4.25 25.11 21.26
CA PHE A 685 4.86 24.10 22.14
C PHE A 685 4.38 24.21 23.60
N MET A 686 4.29 25.43 24.13
CA MET A 686 3.83 25.67 25.49
C MET A 686 2.35 25.30 25.68
N ASP A 687 1.51 25.50 24.66
CA ASP A 687 0.08 25.10 24.72
C ASP A 687 -0.09 23.59 24.86
N ILE A 688 0.83 22.80 24.28
CA ILE A 688 0.85 21.33 24.48
C ILE A 688 1.31 21.00 25.91
N TYR A 689 2.33 21.68 26.39
CA TYR A 689 2.83 21.48 27.75
C TYR A 689 1.75 21.77 28.79
N ASP A 690 0.98 22.86 28.60
CA ASP A 690 -0.06 23.33 29.52
C ASP A 690 -1.44 22.69 29.29
N MET A 691 -1.61 21.84 28.23
CA MET A 691 -2.91 21.21 27.98
C MET A 691 -3.31 20.29 29.14
N ASN A 692 -4.61 20.21 29.38
CA ASN A 692 -5.21 19.39 30.42
C ASN A 692 -6.51 18.73 29.95
N GLU A 693 -6.99 17.78 30.73
CA GLU A 693 -8.16 16.95 30.40
C GLU A 693 -9.43 17.79 30.20
N LEU A 694 -9.63 18.83 31.01
CA LEU A 694 -10.80 19.70 30.88
C LEU A 694 -10.83 20.47 29.58
N ARG A 695 -9.68 21.05 29.15
CA ARG A 695 -9.58 21.76 27.89
C ARG A 695 -9.86 20.82 26.72
N LEU A 696 -9.20 19.64 26.69
CA LEU A 696 -9.34 18.69 25.59
C LEU A 696 -10.76 18.10 25.48
N SER A 697 -11.40 17.79 26.61
CA SER A 697 -12.81 17.36 26.60
C SER A 697 -13.76 18.48 26.16
N THR A 698 -13.49 19.72 26.55
CA THR A 698 -14.30 20.88 26.15
C THR A 698 -14.18 21.14 24.64
N ASP A 699 -12.96 21.12 24.09
CA ASP A 699 -12.72 21.32 22.65
C ASP A 699 -13.37 20.20 21.81
N PHE A 700 -13.32 18.95 22.29
CA PHE A 700 -14.00 17.85 21.63
C PHE A 700 -15.53 18.00 21.67
N GLN A 701 -16.09 18.30 22.84
CA GLN A 701 -17.55 18.54 22.99
C GLN A 701 -18.03 19.75 22.21
N GLU A 702 -17.20 20.80 22.08
CA GLU A 702 -17.52 21.93 21.22
C GLU A 702 -17.61 21.51 19.75
N ALA A 703 -16.68 20.63 19.28
CA ALA A 703 -16.68 20.14 17.91
C ALA A 703 -17.94 19.31 17.59
N THR A 704 -18.46 18.55 18.55
CA THR A 704 -19.68 17.74 18.35
C THR A 704 -20.98 18.56 18.23
N LYS A 705 -20.92 19.88 18.47
CA LYS A 705 -22.07 20.81 18.28
C LYS A 705 -22.20 21.35 16.86
N TYR A 706 -21.32 20.99 15.94
CA TYR A 706 -21.39 21.43 14.55
C TYR A 706 -22.23 20.46 13.70
N ALA A 707 -22.63 20.91 12.52
CA ALA A 707 -23.40 20.16 11.55
C ALA A 707 -22.87 18.72 11.38
N LEU A 708 -23.78 17.77 11.32
CA LEU A 708 -23.48 16.34 11.36
C LEU A 708 -23.99 15.64 10.10
N ASP A 709 -23.07 15.07 9.32
CA ASP A 709 -23.40 14.08 8.29
C ASP A 709 -23.19 12.68 8.89
N VAL A 710 -24.24 11.90 8.92
CA VAL A 710 -24.25 10.52 9.39
C VAL A 710 -24.21 9.61 8.18
N HIS A 711 -23.18 8.79 8.04
CA HIS A 711 -23.06 7.79 6.98
C HIS A 711 -23.24 6.41 7.57
N TYR A 712 -24.31 5.72 7.18
CA TYR A 712 -24.65 4.40 7.67
C TYR A 712 -24.68 3.37 6.56
N CYS A 713 -24.11 2.19 6.83
CA CYS A 713 -24.30 0.98 6.03
C CYS A 713 -24.53 -0.20 6.96
N GLY A 714 -25.72 -0.79 6.94
CA GLY A 714 -26.14 -1.90 7.80
C GLY A 714 -27.52 -2.43 7.39
N THR A 715 -28.10 -3.31 8.20
CA THR A 715 -29.38 -3.95 7.91
C THR A 715 -30.59 -3.22 8.52
N HIS A 716 -30.38 -2.35 9.53
CA HIS A 716 -31.43 -1.59 10.18
C HIS A 716 -32.08 -0.57 9.26
N THR A 717 -33.32 -0.21 9.54
CA THR A 717 -34.05 0.83 8.82
C THR A 717 -33.56 2.24 9.18
N PRO A 718 -33.76 3.24 8.32
CA PRO A 718 -33.41 4.64 8.63
C PRO A 718 -34.00 5.14 9.96
N ALA A 719 -35.20 4.71 10.32
CA ALA A 719 -35.88 5.10 11.58
C ALA A 719 -35.18 4.50 12.81
N GLU A 720 -34.74 3.23 12.74
CA GLU A 720 -33.98 2.58 13.82
C GLU A 720 -32.62 3.23 13.98
N VAL A 721 -31.93 3.54 12.87
CA VAL A 721 -30.66 4.26 12.90
C VAL A 721 -30.82 5.63 13.54
N GLN A 722 -31.86 6.40 13.15
CA GLN A 722 -32.14 7.71 13.72
C GLN A 722 -32.38 7.63 15.24
N ALA A 723 -33.10 6.63 15.72
CA ALA A 723 -33.37 6.42 17.14
C ALA A 723 -32.11 6.11 17.97
N ALA A 724 -31.10 5.51 17.36
CA ALA A 724 -29.83 5.16 17.99
C ALA A 724 -28.80 6.32 18.01
N LEU A 725 -29.02 7.40 17.22
CA LEU A 725 -28.07 8.49 17.07
C LEU A 725 -28.01 9.44 18.28
N PRO A 726 -26.83 10.02 18.59
CA PRO A 726 -26.64 11.05 19.60
C PRO A 726 -27.08 12.43 19.08
N LEU A 727 -28.34 12.62 18.79
CA LEU A 727 -28.82 13.90 18.29
C LEU A 727 -28.80 14.96 19.39
N GLN A 728 -28.23 16.11 19.11
CA GLN A 728 -28.20 17.27 19.99
C GLN A 728 -29.07 18.41 19.44
N ASP A 729 -29.73 19.16 20.31
CA ASP A 729 -30.47 20.36 19.92
C ASP A 729 -29.52 21.53 19.65
N GLY A 730 -29.91 22.45 18.76
CA GLY A 730 -29.18 23.70 18.52
C GLY A 730 -27.84 23.53 17.82
N VAL A 731 -27.75 22.56 16.92
CA VAL A 731 -26.54 22.26 16.12
C VAL A 731 -26.13 23.47 15.27
N LYS A 732 -24.85 23.86 15.35
CA LYS A 732 -24.28 24.97 14.60
C LYS A 732 -24.11 24.60 13.12
N PRO A 733 -24.12 25.59 12.19
CA PRO A 733 -23.77 25.33 10.81
C PRO A 733 -22.34 24.78 10.65
N SER A 734 -22.11 24.03 9.58
CA SER A 734 -20.78 23.54 9.22
C SER A 734 -19.83 24.69 8.91
N THR A 735 -18.56 24.59 9.34
CA THR A 735 -17.45 25.42 8.88
C THR A 735 -16.66 24.74 7.76
N SER A 736 -17.04 23.54 7.39
CA SER A 736 -16.32 22.67 6.44
C SER A 736 -16.96 22.67 5.04
N PRO A 737 -16.19 22.38 4.00
CA PRO A 737 -14.76 22.10 4.06
C PRO A 737 -13.91 23.40 4.06
N GLU A 738 -12.91 23.46 4.92
CA GLU A 738 -11.86 24.47 4.88
C GLU A 738 -10.67 23.96 4.06
N ILE A 739 -10.33 24.65 2.98
CA ILE A 739 -9.24 24.27 2.08
C ILE A 739 -8.23 25.42 2.06
N ARG A 740 -6.98 25.11 2.42
CA ARG A 740 -5.87 26.07 2.37
C ARG A 740 -5.60 26.52 0.93
N ASP A 741 -5.38 27.81 0.75
CA ASP A 741 -5.04 28.37 -0.55
C ASP A 741 -3.53 28.19 -0.81
N ARG A 742 -3.20 27.69 -2.00
CA ARG A 742 -1.81 27.49 -2.42
C ARG A 742 -1.17 28.80 -2.84
N GLN A 743 0.13 28.93 -2.57
CA GLN A 743 0.93 30.07 -3.04
C GLN A 743 0.99 30.08 -4.56
N THR A 744 0.82 31.28 -5.16
CA THR A 744 0.94 31.47 -6.61
C THR A 744 2.28 32.13 -6.94
N TYR A 745 2.99 31.54 -7.89
CA TYR A 745 4.25 32.07 -8.40
C TYR A 745 4.08 32.49 -9.85
N THR A 746 4.53 33.71 -10.17
CA THR A 746 4.38 34.33 -11.51
C THR A 746 5.63 34.21 -12.36
N GLU A 747 6.74 33.74 -11.77
CA GLU A 747 8.01 33.56 -12.47
C GLU A 747 8.61 32.20 -12.11
N PRO A 748 9.33 31.55 -13.06
CA PRO A 748 10.05 30.31 -12.78
C PRO A 748 11.08 30.51 -11.67
N GLN A 749 11.13 29.59 -10.70
CA GLN A 749 12.08 29.62 -9.59
C GLN A 749 12.38 28.25 -9.03
N ILE A 750 13.46 28.15 -8.28
CA ILE A 750 13.91 26.92 -7.65
C ILE A 750 14.08 27.16 -6.15
N PHE A 751 13.40 26.37 -5.33
CA PHE A 751 13.66 26.27 -3.89
C PHE A 751 14.60 25.11 -3.64
N PHE A 752 15.71 25.37 -2.98
CA PHE A 752 16.76 24.37 -2.75
C PHE A 752 17.06 24.19 -1.27
N LEU A 753 16.87 22.97 -0.77
CA LEU A 753 17.28 22.53 0.57
C LEU A 753 18.52 21.64 0.45
N PRO A 754 19.69 22.09 0.88
CA PRO A 754 20.91 21.28 0.81
C PRO A 754 20.88 20.18 1.88
N ASP A 755 21.12 18.96 1.47
CA ASP A 755 21.32 17.82 2.35
C ASP A 755 22.40 16.88 1.79
N SER A 756 23.55 16.82 2.45
CA SER A 756 24.68 15.99 2.02
C SER A 756 24.63 14.54 2.52
N LYS A 757 23.60 14.19 3.29
CA LYS A 757 23.41 12.83 3.83
C LYS A 757 22.47 11.97 2.97
N VAL A 758 21.65 12.59 2.12
CA VAL A 758 20.75 11.85 1.24
C VAL A 758 21.49 11.22 0.06
N GLN A 759 21.12 10.00 -0.28
CA GLN A 759 21.68 9.28 -1.44
C GLN A 759 20.94 9.67 -2.73
N GLN A 760 19.64 9.88 -2.62
CA GLN A 760 18.78 10.26 -3.73
C GLN A 760 18.26 11.69 -3.50
N ALA A 761 18.33 12.54 -4.53
CA ALA A 761 17.67 13.85 -4.51
C ALA A 761 16.18 13.69 -4.77
N THR A 762 15.40 14.51 -4.09
CA THR A 762 13.95 14.63 -4.28
C THR A 762 13.64 15.92 -4.99
N ILE A 763 12.88 15.83 -6.09
CA ILE A 763 12.50 16.97 -6.92
C ILE A 763 10.97 16.99 -7.04
N TYR A 764 10.33 18.12 -6.66
CA TYR A 764 8.95 18.38 -7.00
C TYR A 764 8.85 19.52 -8.01
N PHE A 765 7.84 19.45 -8.86
CA PHE A 765 7.49 20.47 -9.85
C PHE A 765 6.09 20.96 -9.56
N TYR A 766 5.92 22.29 -9.54
CA TYR A 766 4.66 22.91 -9.15
C TYR A 766 4.35 24.15 -9.97
N PHE A 767 3.10 24.33 -10.36
CA PHE A 767 2.47 25.60 -10.71
C PHE A 767 0.99 25.57 -10.33
N ASN A 768 0.43 26.76 -10.09
CA ASN A 768 -0.96 26.91 -9.71
C ASN A 768 -1.88 26.73 -10.92
N GLY A 769 -2.97 25.98 -10.78
CA GLY A 769 -3.96 25.77 -11.83
C GLY A 769 -5.14 26.74 -11.77
N LYS A 770 -6.08 26.57 -12.71
CA LYS A 770 -7.37 27.30 -12.74
C LYS A 770 -8.32 26.79 -11.64
N PRO A 771 -9.37 27.57 -11.29
CA PRO A 771 -10.45 27.08 -10.45
C PRO A 771 -11.10 25.82 -11.02
N TYR A 772 -11.66 24.98 -10.13
CA TYR A 772 -12.39 23.78 -10.51
C TYR A 772 -13.51 24.09 -11.52
N ASN A 773 -13.54 23.29 -12.58
CA ASN A 773 -14.58 23.33 -13.60
C ASN A 773 -14.94 21.89 -14.02
N ILE A 774 -16.14 21.46 -13.73
CA ILE A 774 -16.65 20.11 -14.04
C ILE A 774 -16.54 19.75 -15.55
N ALA A 775 -16.61 20.78 -16.43
CA ALA A 775 -16.46 20.54 -17.87
C ALA A 775 -15.04 20.14 -18.31
N ASP A 776 -14.05 20.38 -17.45
CA ASP A 776 -12.65 20.05 -17.72
C ASP A 776 -12.25 18.67 -17.16
N ASP A 777 -13.16 17.96 -16.44
CA ASP A 777 -12.81 16.69 -15.80
C ASP A 777 -12.28 15.65 -16.79
N VAL A 778 -12.99 15.43 -17.89
CA VAL A 778 -12.57 14.47 -18.92
C VAL A 778 -11.24 14.86 -19.56
N LEU A 779 -11.01 16.16 -19.80
CA LEU A 779 -9.78 16.68 -20.39
C LEU A 779 -8.60 16.55 -19.42
N CYS A 780 -8.84 16.82 -18.13
CA CYS A 780 -7.86 16.68 -17.07
C CYS A 780 -7.44 15.20 -16.89
N GLU A 781 -8.42 14.28 -16.82
CA GLU A 781 -8.17 12.84 -16.75
C GLU A 781 -7.41 12.34 -17.98
N ALA A 782 -7.85 12.74 -19.17
CA ALA A 782 -7.20 12.35 -20.42
C ALA A 782 -5.75 12.88 -20.51
N PHE A 783 -5.50 14.13 -20.08
CA PHE A 783 -4.15 14.66 -20.01
C PHE A 783 -3.29 13.86 -19.01
N ASN A 784 -3.81 13.58 -17.82
CA ASN A 784 -3.08 12.83 -16.80
C ASN A 784 -2.74 11.41 -17.27
N GLN A 785 -3.70 10.74 -17.92
CA GLN A 785 -3.48 9.41 -18.51
C GLN A 785 -2.44 9.45 -19.63
N TYR A 786 -2.49 10.45 -20.52
CA TYR A 786 -1.49 10.61 -21.57
C TYR A 786 -0.10 10.96 -21.01
N PHE A 787 -0.05 11.88 -20.04
CA PHE A 787 1.21 12.43 -19.51
C PHE A 787 1.88 11.48 -18.52
N SER A 788 1.13 10.86 -17.63
CA SER A 788 1.66 10.04 -16.52
C SER A 788 0.92 8.72 -16.30
N GLY A 789 0.01 8.32 -17.19
CA GLY A 789 -0.73 7.06 -17.06
C GLY A 789 0.17 5.85 -17.21
N GLY A 790 0.41 5.15 -16.11
CA GLY A 790 1.19 3.92 -16.07
C GLY A 790 2.59 4.03 -16.69
N PHE A 791 3.07 2.95 -17.27
CA PHE A 791 4.39 2.89 -17.92
C PHE A 791 4.41 3.48 -19.34
N THR A 792 3.24 3.68 -19.95
CA THR A 792 3.13 4.27 -21.31
C THR A 792 3.04 5.79 -21.28
N GLY A 793 2.87 6.41 -20.12
CA GLY A 793 2.83 7.85 -19.92
C GLY A 793 4.14 8.52 -20.35
N VAL A 794 4.04 9.73 -20.94
CA VAL A 794 5.19 10.50 -21.45
C VAL A 794 6.30 10.66 -20.40
N VAL A 795 5.95 10.89 -19.13
CA VAL A 795 6.92 11.08 -18.03
C VAL A 795 7.73 9.81 -17.80
N MET A 796 7.06 8.67 -17.67
CA MET A 796 7.74 7.40 -17.44
C MET A 796 8.60 6.98 -18.63
N ASP A 797 8.13 7.18 -19.86
CA ASP A 797 8.89 6.91 -21.05
C ASP A 797 10.15 7.79 -21.13
N GLU A 798 10.03 9.11 -20.97
CA GLU A 798 11.15 10.03 -21.14
C GLU A 798 12.15 10.00 -19.96
N ILE A 799 11.71 9.77 -18.74
CA ILE A 799 12.56 9.83 -17.52
C ILE A 799 13.12 8.46 -17.16
N ARG A 800 12.25 7.44 -17.09
CA ARG A 800 12.63 6.08 -16.64
C ARG A 800 13.11 5.21 -17.80
N THR A 801 12.25 5.00 -18.80
CA THR A 801 12.51 4.00 -19.84
C THR A 801 13.69 4.39 -20.73
N LYS A 802 13.74 5.62 -21.21
CA LYS A 802 14.79 6.09 -22.14
C LYS A 802 16.10 6.48 -21.46
N ARG A 803 16.03 7.08 -20.28
CA ARG A 803 17.19 7.70 -19.65
C ARG A 803 17.62 7.06 -18.34
N SER A 804 16.80 6.14 -17.79
CA SER A 804 17.05 5.50 -16.49
C SER A 804 17.46 6.50 -15.39
N MET A 805 16.84 7.69 -15.41
CA MET A 805 17.18 8.77 -14.49
C MET A 805 16.56 8.55 -13.12
N ALA A 806 15.40 7.89 -13.06
CA ALA A 806 14.62 7.74 -11.85
C ALA A 806 13.83 6.43 -11.85
N TYR A 807 13.70 5.80 -10.69
CA TYR A 807 12.78 4.67 -10.50
C TYR A 807 11.33 5.15 -10.53
N THR A 808 11.04 6.29 -9.86
CA THR A 808 9.71 6.88 -9.79
C THR A 808 9.73 8.30 -10.35
N ALA A 809 8.86 8.56 -11.32
CA ALA A 809 8.60 9.89 -11.87
C ALA A 809 7.13 10.01 -12.28
N TYR A 810 6.50 11.12 -11.99
CA TYR A 810 5.14 11.41 -12.45
C TYR A 810 4.87 12.92 -12.50
N GLY A 811 3.78 13.30 -13.17
CA GLY A 811 3.25 14.65 -13.19
C GLY A 811 1.75 14.63 -13.45
N LEU A 812 0.99 15.26 -12.57
CA LEU A 812 -0.47 15.24 -12.61
C LEU A 812 -1.03 16.66 -12.52
N MET A 813 -1.96 16.98 -13.38
CA MET A 813 -2.83 18.13 -13.22
C MET A 813 -3.97 17.75 -12.26
N GLN A 814 -4.10 18.48 -11.18
CA GLN A 814 -5.16 18.29 -10.19
C GLN A 814 -6.15 19.45 -10.31
N GLN A 815 -7.39 19.17 -10.52
CA GLN A 815 -8.45 20.19 -10.43
C GLN A 815 -8.59 20.67 -8.98
N GLY A 816 -9.20 21.84 -8.79
CA GLY A 816 -9.56 22.35 -7.47
C GLY A 816 -10.44 21.33 -6.71
N ALA A 817 -10.23 21.16 -5.42
CA ALA A 817 -11.00 20.20 -4.62
C ALA A 817 -12.50 20.54 -4.51
N LEU A 818 -12.87 21.79 -4.80
CA LEU A 818 -14.25 22.29 -4.77
C LEU A 818 -14.41 23.39 -5.83
N PRO A 819 -15.67 23.66 -6.27
CA PRO A 819 -15.97 24.83 -7.09
C PRO A 819 -15.39 26.12 -6.48
N GLY A 820 -14.71 26.92 -7.31
CA GLY A 820 -14.06 28.15 -6.91
C GLY A 820 -12.68 28.03 -6.25
N LYS A 821 -12.21 26.83 -5.96
CA LYS A 821 -10.84 26.57 -5.49
C LYS A 821 -9.93 26.19 -6.65
N ASN A 822 -8.71 26.75 -6.64
CA ASN A 822 -7.73 26.50 -7.69
C ASN A 822 -7.16 25.10 -7.63
N GLY A 823 -6.99 24.50 -8.80
CA GLY A 823 -6.19 23.31 -9.00
C GLY A 823 -4.69 23.58 -8.93
N CYS A 824 -3.88 22.58 -9.26
CA CYS A 824 -2.44 22.71 -9.43
C CYS A 824 -1.88 21.62 -10.30
N PHE A 825 -0.74 21.86 -10.91
CA PHE A 825 0.12 20.80 -11.41
C PHE A 825 1.11 20.39 -10.31
N MET A 826 1.29 19.08 -10.14
CA MET A 826 2.29 18.53 -9.24
C MET A 826 3.05 17.42 -9.93
N GLY A 827 4.39 17.57 -10.05
CA GLY A 827 5.28 16.54 -10.55
C GLY A 827 6.28 16.09 -9.48
N TYR A 828 6.84 14.92 -9.68
CA TYR A 828 7.83 14.30 -8.79
C TYR A 828 8.89 13.53 -9.58
N ILE A 829 10.15 13.64 -9.16
CA ILE A 829 11.26 12.78 -9.59
C ILE A 829 12.15 12.47 -8.38
N GLY A 830 12.41 11.18 -8.13
CA GLY A 830 13.47 10.72 -7.24
C GLY A 830 14.68 10.28 -8.04
N THR A 831 15.82 10.98 -7.95
CA THR A 831 17.01 10.75 -8.78
C THR A 831 18.31 10.94 -8.01
N GLN A 832 19.44 10.54 -8.55
CA GLN A 832 20.74 10.86 -7.97
C GLN A 832 21.04 12.37 -8.02
N SER A 833 21.76 12.88 -7.01
CA SER A 833 22.04 14.32 -6.91
C SER A 833 22.83 14.89 -8.09
N ASP A 834 23.70 14.11 -8.73
CA ASP A 834 24.45 14.49 -9.94
C ASP A 834 23.60 14.54 -11.23
N LYS A 835 22.41 13.93 -11.21
CA LYS A 835 21.44 13.93 -12.31
C LYS A 835 20.35 15.01 -12.21
N VAL A 836 20.31 15.76 -11.11
CA VAL A 836 19.25 16.75 -10.83
C VAL A 836 19.08 17.77 -11.96
N VAL A 837 20.17 18.31 -12.50
CA VAL A 837 20.10 19.34 -13.56
C VAL A 837 19.48 18.75 -14.84
N GLU A 838 19.91 17.56 -15.24
CA GLU A 838 19.39 16.85 -16.41
C GLU A 838 17.91 16.48 -16.22
N ALA A 839 17.53 15.97 -15.05
CA ALA A 839 16.15 15.63 -14.71
C ALA A 839 15.22 16.84 -14.77
N VAL A 840 15.63 17.96 -14.17
CA VAL A 840 14.87 19.24 -14.20
C VAL A 840 14.73 19.76 -15.64
N ALA A 841 15.81 19.74 -16.42
CA ALA A 841 15.79 20.21 -17.81
C ALA A 841 14.89 19.31 -18.68
N THR A 842 14.97 17.99 -18.54
CA THR A 842 14.14 17.03 -19.28
C THR A 842 12.67 17.20 -18.91
N PHE A 843 12.33 17.23 -17.62
CA PHE A 843 10.94 17.37 -17.20
C PHE A 843 10.33 18.70 -17.66
N ARG A 844 11.09 19.79 -17.57
CA ARG A 844 10.69 21.08 -18.11
C ARG A 844 10.46 21.02 -19.63
N HIS A 845 11.36 20.36 -20.35
CA HIS A 845 11.22 20.23 -21.81
C HIS A 845 9.92 19.53 -22.21
N ILE A 846 9.57 18.41 -21.55
CA ILE A 846 8.31 17.72 -21.83
C ILE A 846 7.05 18.51 -21.41
N LEU A 847 7.15 19.39 -20.42
CA LEU A 847 6.07 20.32 -20.06
C LEU A 847 5.91 21.45 -21.09
N ASP A 848 7.02 22.00 -21.62
CA ASP A 848 7.02 23.09 -22.60
C ASP A 848 6.74 22.60 -24.02
N SER A 849 7.09 21.34 -24.32
CA SER A 849 6.98 20.68 -25.63
C SER A 849 6.50 19.25 -25.47
N LEU A 850 5.19 19.08 -25.26
CA LEU A 850 4.58 17.78 -25.12
C LEU A 850 4.80 16.93 -26.39
N PRO A 851 5.41 15.74 -26.30
CA PRO A 851 5.47 14.81 -27.42
C PRO A 851 4.07 14.52 -27.96
N GLN A 852 3.88 14.59 -29.28
CA GLN A 852 2.58 14.40 -29.91
C GLN A 852 2.47 12.97 -30.46
N ALA A 853 1.42 12.25 -30.06
CA ALA A 853 1.11 10.90 -30.52
C ALA A 853 -0.42 10.74 -30.68
N PRO A 854 -1.03 11.41 -31.69
CA PRO A 854 -2.47 11.37 -31.92
C PRO A 854 -3.00 9.95 -32.19
N GLU A 855 -2.16 9.06 -32.67
CA GLU A 855 -2.45 7.63 -32.88
C GLU A 855 -2.77 6.88 -31.58
N ARG A 856 -2.41 7.43 -30.41
CA ARG A 856 -2.70 6.84 -29.09
C ARG A 856 -4.11 7.15 -28.57
N MET A 857 -4.86 8.02 -29.25
CA MET A 857 -6.17 8.49 -28.74
C MET A 857 -7.18 7.38 -28.53
N ASP A 858 -7.27 6.40 -29.44
CA ASP A 858 -8.20 5.30 -29.30
C ASP A 858 -7.87 4.41 -28.08
N ALA A 859 -6.58 4.13 -27.87
CA ALA A 859 -6.11 3.39 -26.70
C ALA A 859 -6.36 4.17 -25.40
N LEU A 860 -6.10 5.48 -25.38
CA LEU A 860 -6.37 6.37 -24.27
C LEU A 860 -7.86 6.35 -23.89
N LYS A 861 -8.75 6.54 -24.87
CA LYS A 861 -10.21 6.53 -24.65
C LYS A 861 -10.68 5.16 -24.16
N SER A 862 -10.12 4.08 -24.70
CA SER A 862 -10.43 2.72 -24.27
C SER A 862 -10.01 2.51 -22.81
N SER A 863 -8.78 2.91 -22.44
CA SER A 863 -8.27 2.82 -21.06
C SER A 863 -9.17 3.57 -20.07
N LEU A 864 -9.45 4.84 -20.33
CA LEU A 864 -10.32 5.66 -19.46
C LEU A 864 -11.75 5.10 -19.34
N ARG A 865 -12.32 4.61 -20.46
CA ARG A 865 -13.64 3.98 -20.43
C ARG A 865 -13.65 2.76 -19.51
N GLN A 866 -12.65 1.93 -19.62
CA GLN A 866 -12.58 0.68 -18.87
C GLN A 866 -12.23 0.93 -17.39
N GLU A 867 -11.31 1.87 -17.11
CA GLU A 867 -11.03 2.31 -15.75
C GLU A 867 -12.30 2.83 -15.05
N ASN A 868 -13.12 3.60 -15.77
CA ASN A 868 -14.40 4.09 -15.28
C ASN A 868 -15.43 2.97 -15.00
N GLN A 869 -15.30 1.78 -15.60
CA GLN A 869 -16.17 0.63 -15.30
C GLN A 869 -15.79 -0.08 -14.01
N ILE A 870 -14.49 -0.17 -13.71
CA ILE A 870 -13.98 -0.92 -12.56
C ILE A 870 -13.85 -0.07 -11.28
N ASN A 871 -13.63 1.25 -11.38
CA ASN A 871 -13.51 2.16 -10.25
C ASN A 871 -14.88 2.48 -9.62
N LYS A 872 -15.49 1.49 -8.96
CA LYS A 872 -16.78 1.67 -8.27
C LYS A 872 -16.60 1.63 -6.75
N PRO A 873 -17.35 2.47 -6.01
CA PRO A 873 -17.26 2.43 -4.56
C PRO A 873 -17.83 1.11 -4.03
N SER A 874 -17.15 0.51 -3.07
CA SER A 874 -17.71 -0.61 -2.32
C SER A 874 -18.99 -0.18 -1.58
N MET A 875 -19.84 -1.15 -1.23
CA MET A 875 -21.13 -0.91 -0.58
C MET A 875 -21.01 0.05 0.62
N ARG A 876 -19.97 -0.13 1.46
CA ARG A 876 -19.75 0.69 2.66
C ARG A 876 -19.28 2.11 2.36
N ARG A 877 -18.77 2.36 1.15
CA ARG A 877 -18.27 3.67 0.73
C ARG A 877 -19.25 4.47 -0.13
N LYS A 878 -20.37 3.86 -0.57
CA LYS A 878 -21.35 4.52 -1.46
C LYS A 878 -21.84 5.86 -0.93
N SER A 879 -22.22 5.93 0.34
CA SER A 879 -22.76 7.17 0.92
C SER A 879 -21.73 8.31 1.00
N MET A 880 -20.47 8.01 1.31
CA MET A 880 -19.38 9.00 1.31
C MET A 880 -19.05 9.46 -0.11
N THR A 881 -19.01 8.53 -1.06
CA THR A 881 -18.76 8.84 -2.48
C THR A 881 -19.89 9.69 -3.07
N TYR A 882 -21.15 9.36 -2.77
CA TYR A 882 -22.31 10.17 -3.14
C TYR A 882 -22.15 11.61 -2.68
N ASP A 883 -21.84 11.83 -1.39
CA ASP A 883 -21.65 13.17 -0.85
C ASP A 883 -20.49 13.92 -1.51
N ALA A 884 -19.36 13.23 -1.77
CA ALA A 884 -18.23 13.83 -2.48
C ALA A 884 -18.59 14.29 -3.89
N TRP A 885 -19.28 13.46 -4.67
CA TRP A 885 -19.74 13.82 -6.02
C TRP A 885 -20.71 15.00 -6.03
N LYS A 886 -21.66 15.01 -5.08
CA LYS A 886 -22.62 16.13 -4.93
C LYS A 886 -21.93 17.46 -4.65
N ARG A 887 -20.88 17.46 -3.83
CA ARG A 887 -20.12 18.66 -3.48
C ARG A 887 -19.43 19.31 -4.68
N ILE A 888 -18.97 18.50 -5.63
CA ILE A 888 -18.30 18.98 -6.83
C ILE A 888 -19.26 19.17 -8.02
N GLY A 889 -20.58 18.94 -7.81
CA GLY A 889 -21.62 19.28 -8.78
C GLY A 889 -22.20 18.12 -9.60
N TYR A 890 -21.79 16.88 -9.36
CA TYR A 890 -22.37 15.71 -10.03
C TYR A 890 -23.74 15.35 -9.44
N ASN A 891 -24.68 15.05 -10.30
CA ASN A 891 -26.02 14.59 -9.94
C ASN A 891 -26.24 13.09 -10.21
N ASP A 892 -25.31 12.44 -10.87
CA ASP A 892 -25.27 11.02 -11.18
C ASP A 892 -23.82 10.54 -11.15
N ASP A 893 -23.58 9.24 -11.36
CA ASP A 893 -22.24 8.67 -11.46
C ASP A 893 -21.39 9.45 -12.50
N PRO A 894 -20.25 10.03 -12.13
CA PRO A 894 -19.39 10.79 -13.05
C PRO A 894 -19.04 10.01 -14.32
N ALA A 895 -18.83 8.70 -14.22
CA ALA A 895 -18.53 7.85 -15.37
C ALA A 895 -19.68 7.84 -16.39
N ARG A 896 -20.94 7.88 -15.93
CA ARG A 896 -22.14 7.99 -16.80
C ARG A 896 -22.28 9.39 -17.38
N VAL A 897 -22.10 10.42 -16.56
CA VAL A 897 -22.22 11.84 -16.98
C VAL A 897 -21.15 12.19 -18.00
N ASN A 898 -19.91 11.76 -17.78
CA ASN A 898 -18.74 12.11 -18.58
C ASN A 898 -18.62 11.25 -19.85
N LYS A 899 -19.31 10.12 -19.96
CA LYS A 899 -19.21 9.19 -21.09
C LYS A 899 -19.36 9.86 -22.46
N PRO A 900 -20.36 10.71 -22.73
CA PRO A 900 -20.49 11.36 -24.05
C PRO A 900 -19.29 12.27 -24.39
N ALA A 901 -18.74 12.98 -23.41
CA ALA A 901 -17.57 13.82 -23.61
C ALA A 901 -16.31 12.99 -23.87
N LEU A 902 -16.14 11.87 -23.16
CA LEU A 902 -15.05 10.93 -23.37
C LEU A 902 -15.12 10.28 -24.77
N GLU A 903 -16.29 9.87 -25.21
CA GLU A 903 -16.49 9.29 -26.54
C GLU A 903 -16.19 10.30 -27.68
N ALA A 904 -16.58 11.55 -27.47
CA ALA A 904 -16.34 12.63 -28.43
C ALA A 904 -14.92 13.22 -28.37
N LEU A 905 -14.10 12.84 -27.38
CA LEU A 905 -12.78 13.41 -27.15
C LEU A 905 -11.87 13.22 -28.37
N THR A 906 -11.17 14.29 -28.77
CA THR A 906 -10.23 14.32 -29.89
C THR A 906 -8.84 14.75 -29.42
N TRP A 907 -7.80 14.41 -30.20
CA TRP A 907 -6.43 14.88 -29.96
C TRP A 907 -6.34 16.41 -29.88
N ASP A 908 -7.03 17.11 -30.75
CA ASP A 908 -6.99 18.59 -30.78
C ASP A 908 -7.56 19.18 -29.49
N GLN A 909 -8.61 18.59 -28.93
CA GLN A 909 -9.16 19.02 -27.64
C GLN A 909 -8.18 18.78 -26.48
N LEU A 910 -7.56 17.61 -26.45
CA LEU A 910 -6.53 17.28 -25.44
C LEU A 910 -5.32 18.20 -25.57
N PHE A 911 -4.84 18.44 -26.78
CA PHE A 911 -3.69 19.28 -27.04
C PHE A 911 -3.97 20.76 -26.74
N ASN A 912 -5.17 21.27 -27.04
CA ASN A 912 -5.61 22.60 -26.66
C ASN A 912 -5.66 22.75 -25.13
N TYR A 913 -6.20 21.73 -24.41
CA TYR A 913 -6.20 21.72 -22.95
C TYR A 913 -4.77 21.82 -22.39
N TYR A 914 -3.82 21.05 -22.93
CA TYR A 914 -2.40 21.15 -22.58
C TYR A 914 -1.86 22.59 -22.83
N GLN A 915 -2.11 23.16 -23.99
CA GLN A 915 -1.61 24.50 -24.33
C GLN A 915 -2.16 25.58 -23.39
N GLU A 916 -3.42 25.48 -23.00
CA GLU A 916 -4.09 26.48 -22.16
C GLU A 916 -3.78 26.35 -20.67
N ASN A 917 -3.46 25.16 -20.18
CA ASN A 917 -3.38 24.86 -18.76
C ASN A 917 -1.97 24.44 -18.28
N ILE A 918 -1.10 23.95 -19.18
CA ILE A 918 0.19 23.37 -18.79
C ILE A 918 1.37 24.04 -19.50
N GLN A 919 1.28 24.25 -20.79
CA GLN A 919 2.38 24.79 -21.60
C GLN A 919 2.81 26.18 -21.13
N ASN A 920 4.13 26.42 -20.99
CA ASN A 920 4.73 27.68 -20.61
C ASN A 920 4.28 28.28 -19.26
N GLN A 921 3.72 27.44 -18.37
CA GLN A 921 3.38 27.89 -17.01
C GLN A 921 4.64 28.21 -16.19
N PRO A 922 4.57 29.15 -15.23
CA PRO A 922 5.72 29.56 -14.41
C PRO A 922 6.10 28.45 -13.43
N LEU A 923 6.96 27.53 -13.88
CA LEU A 923 7.34 26.34 -13.14
C LEU A 923 8.17 26.67 -11.89
N THR A 924 7.68 26.27 -10.73
CA THR A 924 8.42 26.25 -9.47
C THR A 924 8.99 24.87 -9.24
N VAL A 925 10.31 24.78 -9.08
CA VAL A 925 11.00 23.52 -8.80
C VAL A 925 11.44 23.50 -7.34
N ILE A 926 11.23 22.37 -6.66
CA ILE A 926 11.49 22.20 -5.23
C ILE A 926 12.50 21.05 -5.12
N ILE A 927 13.71 21.31 -4.63
CA ILE A 927 14.80 20.33 -4.67
C ILE A 927 15.38 20.16 -3.27
N MET A 928 15.50 18.91 -2.82
CA MET A 928 16.38 18.49 -1.72
C MET A 928 17.45 17.55 -2.27
N GLY A 929 18.73 17.79 -1.95
CA GLY A 929 19.82 16.95 -2.45
C GLY A 929 21.22 17.42 -2.01
N ASP A 930 22.25 16.64 -2.36
CA ASP A 930 23.63 16.94 -1.99
C ASP A 930 24.22 18.11 -2.82
N PRO A 931 24.50 19.26 -2.18
CA PRO A 931 25.03 20.44 -2.87
C PRO A 931 26.44 20.22 -3.47
N LYS A 932 27.16 19.15 -3.09
CA LYS A 932 28.48 18.85 -3.64
C LYS A 932 28.40 18.11 -4.97
N LEU A 933 27.28 17.41 -5.21
CA LEU A 933 27.06 16.61 -6.41
C LEU A 933 26.23 17.36 -7.46
N ILE A 934 25.34 18.27 -7.02
CA ILE A 934 24.50 19.08 -7.93
C ILE A 934 25.33 20.19 -8.56
N ASP A 935 25.31 20.30 -9.90
CA ASP A 935 25.91 21.45 -10.58
C ASP A 935 25.05 22.71 -10.39
N MET A 936 25.36 23.43 -9.30
CA MET A 936 24.63 24.64 -8.92
C MET A 936 24.80 25.80 -9.94
N LYS A 937 25.81 25.77 -10.83
CA LYS A 937 25.99 26.80 -11.87
C LYS A 937 24.99 26.57 -13.01
N GLU A 938 24.88 25.33 -13.45
CA GLU A 938 23.91 24.95 -14.50
C GLU A 938 22.49 25.07 -13.98
N LEU A 939 22.20 24.68 -12.72
CA LEU A 939 20.87 24.82 -12.11
C LEU A 939 20.41 26.28 -12.08
N LYS A 940 21.30 27.24 -11.78
CA LYS A 940 21.02 28.67 -11.79
C LYS A 940 20.72 29.25 -13.17
N LYS A 941 21.09 28.56 -14.25
CA LYS A 941 20.73 28.97 -15.61
C LYS A 941 19.28 28.64 -15.95
N ILE A 942 18.71 27.62 -15.28
CA ILE A 942 17.33 27.18 -15.50
C ILE A 942 16.37 28.21 -14.88
N ALA A 943 16.59 28.60 -13.61
CA ALA A 943 15.79 29.60 -12.91
C ALA A 943 16.52 30.14 -11.66
N LYS A 944 15.96 31.21 -11.04
CA LYS A 944 16.49 31.77 -9.81
C LYS A 944 16.41 30.77 -8.65
N VAL A 945 17.56 30.46 -8.05
CA VAL A 945 17.66 29.52 -6.92
C VAL A 945 17.52 30.28 -5.60
N LYS A 946 16.54 29.88 -4.79
CA LYS A 946 16.35 30.33 -3.40
C LYS A 946 16.77 29.18 -2.47
N LYS A 947 17.84 29.37 -1.72
CA LYS A 947 18.28 28.40 -0.72
C LYS A 947 17.40 28.52 0.52
N VAL A 948 16.86 27.38 0.97
CA VAL A 948 16.07 27.25 2.20
C VAL A 948 16.87 26.48 3.25
N SER A 949 16.70 26.83 4.51
CA SER A 949 17.31 26.08 5.62
C SER A 949 16.28 25.23 6.33
N ASN A 950 16.70 24.15 6.95
CA ASN A 950 15.83 23.29 7.76
C ASN A 950 15.11 24.11 8.86
N ALA A 951 15.80 25.06 9.51
CA ALA A 951 15.23 25.92 10.54
C ALA A 951 14.03 26.75 10.04
N THR A 952 13.93 27.00 8.73
CA THR A 952 12.80 27.77 8.14
C THR A 952 11.54 26.92 7.98
N LEU A 953 11.68 25.60 7.97
CA LEU A 953 10.61 24.67 7.58
C LEU A 953 9.75 24.17 8.76
N PHE A 954 10.26 24.29 9.97
CA PHE A 954 9.60 23.75 11.17
C PHE A 954 9.36 24.86 12.20
N ALA A 955 8.25 24.77 12.90
CA ALA A 955 7.95 25.68 14.01
C ALA A 955 9.06 25.67 15.06
N PRO A 956 9.38 26.82 15.70
CA PRO A 956 10.34 26.84 16.78
C PRO A 956 9.90 25.90 17.92
N ILE A 957 10.89 25.37 18.65
CA ILE A 957 10.69 24.62 19.88
C ILE A 957 11.28 25.48 20.97
N ASP A 958 10.45 26.27 21.62
CA ASP A 958 10.88 27.18 22.66
C ASP A 958 10.73 26.50 24.02
N PHE A 959 11.87 26.25 24.67
CA PHE A 959 11.95 25.83 26.07
C PHE A 959 12.38 26.98 27.00
N ASP A 960 12.64 28.17 26.41
CA ASP A 960 13.14 29.33 27.17
C ASP A 960 12.03 30.32 27.54
#